data_84f33f13890e3b889d75de3336d2e4c9
#
_entry.id   84f33f13890e3b889d75de3336d2e4c9
#
_cell.length_a   1.000
_cell.length_b   1.000
_cell.length_c   1.000
_cell.angle_alpha   90.00
_cell.angle_beta   90.00
_cell.angle_gamma   90.00
#
_symmetry.space_group_name_H-M   'P 1'
#
loop_
_entity.id
_entity.type
_entity.pdbx_description
1 polymer ?
#
loop_
_entity_poly.entity_id
_entity_poly.type
_entity_poly.pdbx_seq_one_letter_code
_entity_poly.pdbx_strand_id
1 'polypeptide(L)'
;MFAHGATPGKVDMWCYHEDEEDFTKDATALDVWVLDRLRSLLHNATIDNELDALLRRDKTVFFLHLLGLDTTGHSYRPHSKEYMTNIQVVDSIVRQTEALLAEFYNDGATSFVFTADHGMSRIGNHGGRRFFVLPSSRFETIMVDPDNTRTPLIAWGRQQPWELTHLLRRDVEQADVAALMSSLLGIDWPANSVGVLPDVDHTRPGYLDATKEEQARAALVNAQVILEHYRVKHELKQEHSLFYKPFSYFAEAEDIEDIPGHSKLSHITGLIDVKQYDHARDAAADLIQNALAGIRYLETYDRLLIRAIVVIAYLGWIAYSAVHIVPQEYIRPLDTPKLSMLNLVAFFTLAAVWCSFVFQHSAGTLYLYVIFPIYFWHQAIARAGGSMAAMADKWGKAVYLSDGLPMLLRGIGAVAALQSMVAGYTHRSIWSVGFVFIGVLWPFFFWHSDMFARHRTLCASWVFLCSCTAIFPLLPVHKEENVREIIAGGFGMIVAGVAGIFSSHASMSPSKTKIRSLILSQCALILVSMVITASSASNLRAKLGLPLVNQIAGWVVLVIASVIPFTYHIPHTPAVLKVLTLFLGFSVCFVILSISVEGLFFLSYSATLVTWVEVETILRSHNKPQKTDQGGYQLQAGDIRIALFFLFFVQVAFFGTGNVASISSFYLEPVYRLVPIFNPFLMAALLIFKIIAPYAILAVCFALMNVRLHLPPFSLFLVALTLTDVMTVTFFFKVTDTGSWLEIGQTISFFCISSMLLVWSAGICAVGEVLMADVLKSPGAGSSKEA
;
A
#
# COMPACT_ATOMS: atom_id res chain seq x y z
N MET A 1 -0.74 10.95 -22.55
CA MET A 1 -1.33 9.61 -22.81
C MET A 1 -1.98 9.57 -24.20
N PHE A 2 -2.99 10.40 -24.47
CA PHE A 2 -3.71 10.37 -25.77
C PHE A 2 -2.81 10.60 -27.00
N ALA A 3 -1.90 11.57 -26.94
CA ALA A 3 -0.99 11.86 -28.06
C ALA A 3 0.01 10.74 -28.38
N HIS A 4 0.44 9.96 -27.40
CA HIS A 4 1.42 8.89 -27.60
C HIS A 4 0.86 7.65 -28.32
N GLY A 5 -0.46 7.44 -28.28
CA GLY A 5 -1.12 6.31 -28.92
C GLY A 5 -1.86 6.68 -30.20
N ALA A 6 -1.91 7.95 -30.54
CA ALA A 6 -2.70 8.44 -31.66
C ALA A 6 -1.97 8.28 -33.01
N THR A 7 -2.75 7.96 -34.03
CA THR A 7 -2.27 8.07 -35.43
C THR A 7 -1.96 9.56 -35.73
N PRO A 8 -0.81 9.89 -36.34
CA PRO A 8 -0.46 11.27 -36.67
C PRO A 8 -1.58 12.02 -37.43
N GLY A 9 -1.91 13.22 -37.00
CA GLY A 9 -2.96 14.05 -37.57
C GLY A 9 -4.40 13.63 -37.23
N LYS A 10 -4.59 12.73 -36.27
CA LYS A 10 -5.92 12.31 -35.79
C LYS A 10 -6.29 12.91 -34.42
N VAL A 11 -5.33 13.30 -33.62
CA VAL A 11 -5.55 13.91 -32.30
C VAL A 11 -4.69 15.15 -32.17
N ASP A 12 -5.35 16.29 -31.97
CA ASP A 12 -4.72 17.55 -31.58
C ASP A 12 -4.91 17.74 -30.08
N MET A 13 -3.85 18.17 -29.39
CA MET A 13 -3.85 18.27 -27.94
C MET A 13 -3.24 19.57 -27.47
N TRP A 14 -3.92 20.22 -26.53
CA TRP A 14 -3.41 21.38 -25.80
C TRP A 14 -3.32 21.04 -24.33
N CYS A 15 -2.20 21.40 -23.71
CA CYS A 15 -1.97 21.25 -22.27
C CYS A 15 -1.50 22.59 -21.72
N TYR A 16 -1.90 22.91 -20.50
CA TYR A 16 -1.26 23.98 -19.72
C TYR A 16 0.11 23.50 -19.20
N HIS A 17 0.94 24.43 -18.79
CA HIS A 17 2.27 24.12 -18.26
C HIS A 17 2.16 23.50 -16.86
N GLU A 18 3.06 22.56 -16.51
CA GLU A 18 3.05 21.86 -15.22
C GLU A 18 3.10 22.82 -14.03
N ASP A 19 3.77 24.00 -14.16
CA ASP A 19 3.85 25.03 -13.12
C ASP A 19 2.51 25.71 -12.80
N GLU A 20 1.50 25.55 -13.66
CA GLU A 20 0.16 26.10 -13.43
C GLU A 20 -0.66 25.26 -12.46
N GLU A 21 -0.29 23.98 -12.25
CA GLU A 21 -0.89 23.10 -11.26
C GLU A 21 -0.29 23.36 -9.87
N ASP A 22 -0.62 24.48 -9.29
CA ASP A 22 -0.17 24.89 -7.94
C ASP A 22 -1.29 24.68 -6.92
N PHE A 23 -1.15 23.67 -6.08
CA PHE A 23 -2.12 23.30 -5.02
C PHE A 23 -2.31 24.40 -3.96
N THR A 24 -1.50 25.46 -3.98
CA THR A 24 -1.62 26.60 -3.06
C THR A 24 -2.48 27.74 -3.61
N LYS A 25 -2.84 27.67 -4.91
CA LYS A 25 -3.63 28.67 -5.63
C LYS A 25 -5.06 28.24 -5.87
N ASP A 26 -5.84 29.13 -6.51
CA ASP A 26 -7.20 28.81 -6.92
C ASP A 26 -7.20 27.93 -8.18
N ALA A 27 -7.64 26.70 -8.05
CA ALA A 27 -7.64 25.71 -9.13
C ALA A 27 -8.74 25.96 -10.20
N THR A 28 -9.69 26.88 -9.96
CA THR A 28 -10.72 27.24 -10.98
C THR A 28 -10.10 27.79 -12.25
N ALA A 29 -8.90 28.38 -12.15
CA ALA A 29 -8.15 28.89 -13.30
C ALA A 29 -7.82 27.80 -14.32
N LEU A 30 -7.58 26.56 -13.88
CA LEU A 30 -7.31 25.41 -14.74
C LEU A 30 -8.52 25.06 -15.63
N ASP A 31 -9.70 25.10 -15.03
CA ASP A 31 -10.97 24.82 -15.74
C ASP A 31 -11.32 25.92 -16.74
N VAL A 32 -11.15 27.20 -16.34
CA VAL A 32 -11.38 28.35 -17.21
C VAL A 32 -10.42 28.34 -18.40
N TRP A 33 -9.17 27.93 -18.20
CA TRP A 33 -8.19 27.79 -19.28
C TRP A 33 -8.69 26.86 -20.39
N VAL A 34 -9.34 25.74 -20.03
CA VAL A 34 -9.90 24.80 -21.01
C VAL A 34 -10.99 25.44 -21.86
N LEU A 35 -11.91 26.19 -21.22
CA LEU A 35 -12.95 26.93 -21.93
C LEU A 35 -12.36 28.00 -22.88
N ASP A 36 -11.34 28.73 -22.44
CA ASP A 36 -10.70 29.76 -23.23
C ASP A 36 -9.97 29.17 -24.44
N ARG A 37 -9.39 27.97 -24.31
CA ARG A 37 -8.82 27.23 -25.46
C ARG A 37 -9.88 26.81 -26.46
N LEU A 38 -11.02 26.30 -25.99
CA LEU A 38 -12.14 25.97 -26.88
C LEU A 38 -12.66 27.22 -27.62
N ARG A 39 -12.85 28.36 -26.93
CA ARG A 39 -13.23 29.62 -27.53
C ARG A 39 -12.26 30.06 -28.61
N SER A 40 -10.96 30.03 -28.30
CA SER A 40 -9.91 30.39 -29.23
C SER A 40 -9.89 29.47 -30.47
N LEU A 41 -10.09 28.16 -30.28
CA LEU A 41 -10.13 27.18 -31.36
C LEU A 41 -11.30 27.49 -32.31
N LEU A 42 -12.51 27.65 -31.77
CA LEU A 42 -13.70 27.92 -32.56
C LEU A 42 -13.64 29.30 -33.24
N HIS A 43 -13.09 30.32 -32.55
CA HIS A 43 -12.87 31.62 -33.16
C HIS A 43 -11.83 31.56 -34.30
N ASN A 44 -10.73 30.86 -34.12
CA ASN A 44 -9.74 30.69 -35.20
C ASN A 44 -10.31 29.97 -36.40
N ALA A 45 -11.21 29.02 -36.23
CA ALA A 45 -11.91 28.33 -37.30
C ALA A 45 -12.82 29.26 -38.11
N THR A 46 -13.34 30.35 -37.53
CA THR A 46 -14.10 31.36 -38.32
C THR A 46 -13.21 32.19 -39.27
N ILE A 47 -11.90 32.16 -39.08
CA ILE A 47 -10.92 32.92 -39.89
C ILE A 47 -10.16 31.97 -40.81
N ASP A 48 -9.90 30.74 -40.39
CA ASP A 48 -9.13 29.72 -41.07
C ASP A 48 -10.09 28.66 -41.68
N ASN A 49 -10.28 28.71 -42.99
CA ASN A 49 -11.17 27.79 -43.72
C ASN A 49 -10.69 26.34 -43.68
N GLU A 50 -9.40 26.07 -43.56
CA GLU A 50 -8.86 24.71 -43.46
C GLU A 50 -9.21 24.12 -42.08
N LEU A 51 -9.05 24.89 -41.02
CA LEU A 51 -9.44 24.52 -39.67
C LEU A 51 -10.97 24.34 -39.55
N ASP A 52 -11.78 25.23 -40.16
CA ASP A 52 -13.24 25.06 -40.15
C ASP A 52 -13.66 23.77 -40.85
N ALA A 53 -13.09 23.46 -42.02
CA ALA A 53 -13.36 22.23 -42.75
C ALA A 53 -12.93 20.99 -41.96
N LEU A 54 -11.85 21.08 -41.15
CA LEU A 54 -11.37 20.02 -40.31
C LEU A 54 -12.33 19.76 -39.13
N LEU A 55 -12.78 20.80 -38.48
CA LEU A 55 -13.71 20.70 -37.33
C LEU A 55 -15.10 20.24 -37.72
N ARG A 56 -15.54 20.48 -38.98
CA ARG A 56 -16.84 20.03 -39.49
C ARG A 56 -16.82 18.62 -40.10
N ARG A 57 -15.73 17.87 -39.92
CA ARG A 57 -15.71 16.45 -40.33
C ARG A 57 -16.63 15.62 -39.43
N ASP A 58 -17.19 14.59 -40.04
CA ASP A 58 -17.98 13.61 -39.30
C ASP A 58 -17.15 12.95 -38.19
N LYS A 59 -17.82 12.64 -37.07
CA LYS A 59 -17.22 11.91 -35.92
C LYS A 59 -16.11 12.70 -35.23
N THR A 60 -16.20 14.03 -35.19
CA THR A 60 -15.30 14.90 -34.44
C THR A 60 -15.64 14.79 -32.94
N VAL A 61 -14.63 14.63 -32.10
CA VAL A 61 -14.76 14.50 -30.63
C VAL A 61 -13.96 15.59 -29.95
N PHE A 62 -14.62 16.37 -29.09
CA PHE A 62 -13.98 17.30 -28.18
C PHE A 62 -13.90 16.65 -26.79
N PHE A 63 -12.68 16.46 -26.28
CA PHE A 63 -12.45 15.97 -24.92
C PHE A 63 -11.91 17.11 -24.07
N LEU A 64 -12.75 17.62 -23.17
CA LEU A 64 -12.45 18.74 -22.27
C LEU A 64 -12.18 18.20 -20.87
N HIS A 65 -10.93 18.21 -20.42
CA HIS A 65 -10.53 17.72 -19.13
C HIS A 65 -10.46 18.86 -18.10
N LEU A 66 -11.39 18.90 -17.16
CA LEU A 66 -11.53 19.92 -16.12
C LEU A 66 -10.90 19.38 -14.82
N LEU A 67 -9.66 19.75 -14.51
CA LEU A 67 -8.90 19.23 -13.39
C LEU A 67 -9.14 19.99 -12.06
N GLY A 68 -9.75 21.17 -12.15
CA GLY A 68 -9.88 22.09 -11.00
C GLY A 68 -10.62 21.49 -9.82
N LEU A 69 -11.66 20.68 -10.06
CA LEU A 69 -12.40 20.01 -8.97
C LEU A 69 -11.56 18.98 -8.22
N ASP A 70 -10.72 18.23 -8.92
CA ASP A 70 -9.83 17.26 -8.28
C ASP A 70 -8.79 17.97 -7.40
N THR A 71 -8.10 18.97 -7.95
CA THR A 71 -7.12 19.80 -7.24
C THR A 71 -7.74 20.48 -6.02
N THR A 72 -8.96 21.06 -6.18
CA THR A 72 -9.69 21.70 -5.07
C THR A 72 -10.16 20.67 -4.04
N GLY A 73 -10.55 19.48 -4.46
CA GLY A 73 -10.95 18.37 -3.59
C GLY A 73 -9.82 17.89 -2.69
N HIS A 74 -8.63 17.81 -3.22
CA HIS A 74 -7.42 17.46 -2.47
C HIS A 74 -7.02 18.57 -1.48
N SER A 75 -7.05 19.84 -1.92
CA SER A 75 -6.60 20.97 -1.11
C SER A 75 -7.61 21.40 -0.05
N TYR A 76 -8.90 21.48 -0.38
CA TYR A 76 -9.93 22.10 0.47
C TYR A 76 -11.05 21.15 0.88
N ARG A 77 -11.16 19.98 0.25
CA ARG A 77 -12.16 18.93 0.47
C ARG A 77 -13.55 19.22 -0.10
N PRO A 78 -14.35 18.17 -0.40
CA PRO A 78 -15.63 18.30 -1.12
C PRO A 78 -16.69 19.13 -0.39
N HIS A 79 -16.62 19.30 0.94
CA HIS A 79 -17.57 20.10 1.70
C HIS A 79 -17.11 21.56 1.94
N SER A 80 -15.99 21.96 1.37
CA SER A 80 -15.49 23.32 1.47
C SER A 80 -16.31 24.29 0.61
N LYS A 81 -16.23 25.56 0.94
CA LYS A 81 -16.82 26.62 0.13
C LYS A 81 -16.13 26.70 -1.23
N GLU A 82 -14.84 26.49 -1.25
CA GLU A 82 -14.00 26.51 -2.46
C GLU A 82 -14.45 25.44 -3.45
N TYR A 83 -14.67 24.22 -2.98
CA TYR A 83 -15.13 23.11 -3.81
C TYR A 83 -16.53 23.36 -4.38
N MET A 84 -17.45 23.83 -3.53
CA MET A 84 -18.80 24.18 -3.96
C MET A 84 -18.83 25.33 -4.98
N THR A 85 -17.93 26.29 -4.83
CA THR A 85 -17.77 27.39 -5.80
C THR A 85 -17.22 26.85 -7.12
N ASN A 86 -16.26 25.92 -7.06
CA ASN A 86 -15.70 25.31 -8.28
C ASN A 86 -16.75 24.49 -9.05
N ILE A 87 -17.67 23.79 -8.37
CA ILE A 87 -18.80 23.11 -9.03
C ILE A 87 -19.64 24.13 -9.84
N GLN A 88 -19.89 25.34 -9.29
CA GLN A 88 -20.62 26.38 -10.01
C GLN A 88 -19.85 26.89 -11.23
N VAL A 89 -18.52 26.99 -11.13
CA VAL A 89 -17.66 27.35 -12.27
C VAL A 89 -17.73 26.29 -13.35
N VAL A 90 -17.62 25.00 -12.99
CA VAL A 90 -17.75 23.88 -13.94
C VAL A 90 -19.14 23.89 -14.62
N ASP A 91 -20.24 24.07 -13.89
CA ASP A 91 -21.59 24.19 -14.45
C ASP A 91 -21.68 25.34 -15.46
N SER A 92 -21.09 26.48 -15.12
CA SER A 92 -20.99 27.64 -16.03
C SER A 92 -20.16 27.33 -17.29
N ILE A 93 -19.07 26.58 -17.16
CA ILE A 93 -18.23 26.15 -18.30
C ILE A 93 -19.01 25.20 -19.21
N VAL A 94 -19.71 24.22 -18.67
CA VAL A 94 -20.56 23.29 -19.46
C VAL A 94 -21.61 24.06 -20.25
N ARG A 95 -22.33 24.98 -19.60
CA ARG A 95 -23.35 25.82 -20.26
C ARG A 95 -22.77 26.67 -21.37
N GLN A 96 -21.61 27.27 -21.16
CA GLN A 96 -20.92 28.07 -22.17
C GLN A 96 -20.38 27.21 -23.33
N THR A 97 -19.88 26.02 -23.03
CA THR A 97 -19.41 25.04 -24.02
C THR A 97 -20.58 24.63 -24.94
N GLU A 98 -21.73 24.32 -24.36
CA GLU A 98 -22.95 23.98 -25.11
C GLU A 98 -23.36 25.14 -26.05
N ALA A 99 -23.41 26.36 -25.52
CA ALA A 99 -23.76 27.52 -26.32
C ALA A 99 -22.77 27.78 -27.47
N LEU A 100 -21.46 27.69 -27.21
CA LEU A 100 -20.43 27.89 -28.23
C LEU A 100 -20.50 26.84 -29.36
N LEU A 101 -20.70 25.57 -29.02
CA LEU A 101 -20.79 24.49 -30.00
C LEU A 101 -22.11 24.56 -30.76
N ALA A 102 -23.23 24.91 -30.11
CA ALA A 102 -24.51 25.12 -30.77
C ALA A 102 -24.46 26.30 -31.77
N GLU A 103 -23.78 27.41 -31.41
CA GLU A 103 -23.57 28.54 -32.30
C GLU A 103 -22.68 28.17 -33.50
N PHE A 104 -21.57 27.45 -33.24
CA PHE A 104 -20.60 27.09 -34.29
C PHE A 104 -21.15 26.09 -35.28
N TYR A 105 -21.80 25.01 -34.85
CA TYR A 105 -22.32 23.96 -35.74
C TYR A 105 -23.71 24.30 -36.29
N ASN A 106 -24.57 24.87 -35.49
CA ASN A 106 -25.94 25.25 -35.78
C ASN A 106 -26.75 24.14 -36.51
N ASP A 107 -26.46 22.89 -36.20
CA ASP A 107 -27.07 21.72 -36.88
C ASP A 107 -27.91 20.87 -35.89
N GLY A 108 -27.81 21.12 -34.62
CA GLY A 108 -28.46 20.35 -33.53
C GLY A 108 -28.05 18.87 -33.49
N ALA A 109 -26.91 18.50 -34.09
CA ALA A 109 -26.41 17.13 -34.14
C ALA A 109 -25.37 16.82 -33.06
N THR A 110 -24.93 17.80 -32.29
CA THR A 110 -23.95 17.62 -31.23
C THR A 110 -24.54 16.87 -30.02
N SER A 111 -23.90 15.79 -29.61
CA SER A 111 -24.20 15.06 -28.37
C SER A 111 -23.16 15.36 -27.31
N PHE A 112 -23.60 15.50 -26.07
CA PHE A 112 -22.75 15.80 -24.93
C PHE A 112 -22.75 14.62 -23.95
N VAL A 113 -21.61 14.27 -23.41
CA VAL A 113 -21.45 13.31 -22.32
C VAL A 113 -20.61 13.96 -21.24
N PHE A 114 -21.20 14.15 -20.07
CA PHE A 114 -20.53 14.65 -18.87
C PHE A 114 -20.33 13.52 -17.88
N THR A 115 -19.08 13.30 -17.48
CA THR A 115 -18.73 12.27 -16.51
C THR A 115 -17.47 12.68 -15.75
N ALA A 116 -17.05 11.85 -14.81
CA ALA A 116 -15.74 11.96 -14.17
C ALA A 116 -15.07 10.58 -14.12
N ASP A 117 -13.76 10.55 -14.01
CA ASP A 117 -12.95 9.34 -13.92
C ASP A 117 -13.09 8.65 -12.53
N HIS A 118 -13.32 9.42 -11.46
CA HIS A 118 -13.59 8.94 -10.11
C HIS A 118 -14.42 9.95 -9.31
N GLY A 119 -14.91 9.52 -8.15
CA GLY A 119 -15.53 10.39 -7.16
C GLY A 119 -14.49 10.98 -6.20
N MET A 120 -14.96 11.75 -5.22
CA MET A 120 -14.11 12.34 -4.18
C MET A 120 -14.76 12.15 -2.82
N SER A 121 -14.04 11.51 -1.88
CA SER A 121 -14.52 11.30 -0.52
C SER A 121 -14.50 12.59 0.31
N ARG A 122 -15.22 12.57 1.42
CA ARG A 122 -15.24 13.69 2.40
C ARG A 122 -13.85 14.15 2.85
N ILE A 123 -12.85 13.31 2.69
CA ILE A 123 -11.49 13.53 3.13
C ILE A 123 -10.57 14.04 2.03
N GLY A 124 -11.10 14.26 0.84
CA GLY A 124 -10.31 14.68 -0.30
C GLY A 124 -9.45 13.56 -0.90
N ASN A 125 -9.92 12.31 -0.83
CA ASN A 125 -9.29 11.17 -1.48
C ASN A 125 -10.25 10.54 -2.48
N HIS A 126 -9.72 9.80 -3.44
CA HIS A 126 -10.48 9.07 -4.44
C HIS A 126 -9.96 7.65 -4.65
N GLY A 127 -10.72 6.83 -5.36
CA GLY A 127 -10.27 5.49 -5.78
C GLY A 127 -10.34 4.40 -4.71
N GLY A 128 -11.52 3.91 -4.32
CA GLY A 128 -11.66 2.74 -3.43
C GLY A 128 -13.07 2.15 -3.48
N ARG A 129 -13.22 0.84 -3.33
CA ARG A 129 -14.52 0.14 -3.38
C ARG A 129 -14.91 -0.48 -2.04
N ARG A 130 -16.21 -0.74 -1.85
CA ARG A 130 -16.81 -1.38 -0.67
C ARG A 130 -16.31 -2.82 -0.47
N PHE A 131 -15.92 -3.17 0.75
CA PHE A 131 -15.91 -4.56 1.19
C PHE A 131 -17.32 -5.02 1.57
N PHE A 132 -17.71 -6.20 1.11
CA PHE A 132 -18.92 -6.88 1.59
C PHE A 132 -18.68 -7.29 3.05
N VAL A 133 -19.45 -6.72 3.96
CA VAL A 133 -19.49 -7.12 5.37
C VAL A 133 -20.57 -8.19 5.52
N LEU A 134 -20.19 -9.36 6.03
CA LEU A 134 -21.14 -10.33 6.55
C LEU A 134 -21.94 -9.71 7.72
N PRO A 135 -23.26 -9.94 7.84
CA PRO A 135 -24.14 -9.18 8.73
C PRO A 135 -24.06 -9.53 10.22
N SER A 136 -22.93 -9.90 10.77
CA SER A 136 -22.85 -10.44 12.14
C SER A 136 -21.82 -9.79 13.08
N SER A 137 -21.27 -8.63 12.80
CA SER A 137 -20.42 -7.96 13.80
C SER A 137 -20.65 -6.45 13.87
N ARG A 138 -21.04 -5.99 15.07
CA ARG A 138 -21.11 -4.57 15.48
C ARG A 138 -19.72 -3.95 15.63
N PHE A 139 -18.87 -4.02 14.62
CA PHE A 139 -17.63 -3.25 14.60
C PHE A 139 -17.61 -2.41 13.33
N GLU A 140 -17.44 -1.12 13.49
CA GLU A 140 -17.26 -0.16 12.41
C GLU A 140 -16.02 -0.56 11.59
N THR A 141 -16.26 -1.30 10.54
CA THR A 141 -15.28 -1.49 9.47
C THR A 141 -15.00 -0.11 8.88
N ILE A 142 -13.74 0.24 8.67
CA ILE A 142 -13.36 1.41 7.86
C ILE A 142 -13.95 1.16 6.47
N MET A 143 -15.16 1.65 6.26
CA MET A 143 -15.80 1.59 4.96
C MET A 143 -15.05 2.58 4.08
N VAL A 144 -14.48 2.10 3.00
CA VAL A 144 -14.06 2.98 1.92
C VAL A 144 -15.30 3.77 1.51
N ASP A 145 -15.19 5.07 1.53
CA ASP A 145 -16.31 5.97 1.25
C ASP A 145 -16.83 5.68 -0.16
N PRO A 146 -18.10 5.29 -0.34
CA PRO A 146 -18.64 5.01 -1.66
C PRO A 146 -18.54 6.23 -2.60
N ASP A 147 -18.36 7.43 -2.02
CA ASP A 147 -18.20 8.65 -2.78
C ASP A 147 -16.87 8.71 -3.54
N ASN A 148 -15.89 7.86 -3.21
CA ASN A 148 -14.63 7.74 -3.96
C ASN A 148 -14.78 7.24 -5.40
N THR A 149 -15.81 6.43 -5.66
CA THR A 149 -15.97 5.72 -6.94
C THR A 149 -17.26 6.07 -7.68
N ARG A 150 -18.15 6.82 -7.06
CA ARG A 150 -19.39 7.24 -7.69
C ARG A 150 -19.18 8.54 -8.44
N THR A 151 -19.50 8.49 -9.73
CA THR A 151 -19.39 9.62 -10.65
C THR A 151 -20.75 9.86 -11.31
N PRO A 152 -21.07 11.09 -11.69
CA PRO A 152 -22.21 11.33 -12.55
C PRO A 152 -21.93 10.80 -13.96
N LEU A 153 -22.96 10.31 -14.64
CA LEU A 153 -22.98 10.11 -16.09
C LEU A 153 -24.23 10.77 -16.62
N ILE A 154 -24.06 11.86 -17.36
CA ILE A 154 -25.14 12.64 -17.96
C ILE A 154 -24.86 12.73 -19.45
N ALA A 155 -25.80 12.26 -20.27
CA ALA A 155 -25.72 12.40 -21.72
C ALA A 155 -26.95 13.17 -22.20
N TRP A 156 -26.74 14.14 -23.10
CA TRP A 156 -27.78 14.92 -23.72
C TRP A 156 -27.38 15.36 -25.13
N GLY A 157 -28.36 15.83 -25.92
CA GLY A 157 -28.11 16.24 -27.28
C GLY A 157 -29.37 16.88 -27.89
N ARG A 158 -29.64 16.57 -29.16
CA ARG A 158 -30.81 17.06 -29.90
C ARG A 158 -32.08 16.62 -29.18
N GLN A 159 -32.74 17.49 -28.36
CA GLN A 159 -33.90 17.39 -27.91
C GLN A 159 -34.67 17.46 -26.94
N GLN A 160 -35.56 17.31 -26.45
CA GLN A 160 -36.72 17.57 -25.61
C GLN A 160 -36.32 17.71 -24.15
N PRO A 161 -36.85 18.73 -23.44
CA PRO A 161 -36.64 18.84 -22.00
C PRO A 161 -37.21 17.58 -21.34
N TRP A 162 -36.34 16.84 -20.66
CA TRP A 162 -36.70 15.68 -19.84
C TRP A 162 -37.64 16.13 -18.73
N GLU A 163 -38.81 15.54 -18.64
CA GLU A 163 -39.61 15.65 -17.42
C GLU A 163 -38.90 14.96 -16.29
N LEU A 164 -38.58 15.66 -15.21
CA LEU A 164 -37.82 15.16 -14.07
C LEU A 164 -38.44 13.93 -13.40
N THR A 165 -39.76 13.71 -13.60
CA THR A 165 -40.51 12.55 -13.13
C THR A 165 -40.05 11.21 -13.72
N HIS A 166 -39.29 11.22 -14.83
CA HIS A 166 -38.77 10.03 -15.52
C HIS A 166 -37.29 9.79 -15.27
N LEU A 167 -36.61 10.60 -14.42
CA LEU A 167 -35.23 10.40 -14.05
C LEU A 167 -35.09 9.22 -13.09
N LEU A 168 -35.17 8.01 -13.62
CA LEU A 168 -34.78 6.81 -12.90
C LEU A 168 -33.26 6.74 -12.87
N ARG A 169 -32.69 6.80 -11.67
CA ARG A 169 -31.27 6.58 -11.49
C ARG A 169 -30.91 5.19 -12.03
N ARG A 170 -29.91 5.17 -12.90
CA ARG A 170 -29.32 3.95 -13.42
C ARG A 170 -27.86 3.92 -13.04
N ASP A 171 -27.43 2.87 -12.35
CA ASP A 171 -26.02 2.64 -12.10
C ASP A 171 -25.46 1.85 -13.30
N VAL A 172 -24.36 2.34 -13.86
CA VAL A 172 -23.59 1.73 -14.96
C VAL A 172 -22.16 1.54 -14.50
N GLU A 173 -21.45 0.62 -15.14
CA GLU A 173 -20.03 0.44 -14.88
C GLU A 173 -19.21 1.46 -15.69
N GLN A 174 -18.02 1.84 -15.18
CA GLN A 174 -17.18 2.82 -15.87
C GLN A 174 -16.78 2.35 -17.29
N ALA A 175 -16.60 1.04 -17.49
CA ALA A 175 -16.31 0.45 -18.79
C ALA A 175 -17.41 0.66 -19.82
N ASP A 176 -18.67 0.87 -19.38
CA ASP A 176 -19.83 1.02 -20.24
C ASP A 176 -19.82 2.34 -21.02
N VAL A 177 -19.06 3.33 -20.53
CA VAL A 177 -18.88 4.62 -21.20
C VAL A 177 -18.24 4.43 -22.59
N ALA A 178 -17.28 3.51 -22.72
CA ALA A 178 -16.65 3.23 -24.02
C ALA A 178 -17.66 2.65 -25.03
N ALA A 179 -18.52 1.73 -24.56
CA ALA A 179 -19.59 1.15 -25.37
C ALA A 179 -20.61 2.22 -25.82
N LEU A 180 -21.02 3.11 -24.91
CA LEU A 180 -21.92 4.21 -25.18
C LEU A 180 -21.33 5.19 -26.21
N MET A 181 -20.09 5.63 -26.01
CA MET A 181 -19.40 6.58 -26.89
C MET A 181 -19.23 6.01 -28.31
N SER A 182 -18.82 4.74 -28.43
CA SER A 182 -18.68 4.09 -29.74
C SER A 182 -20.03 4.02 -30.49
N SER A 183 -21.12 3.73 -29.77
CA SER A 183 -22.45 3.68 -30.31
C SER A 183 -22.96 5.06 -30.75
N LEU A 184 -22.74 6.11 -29.96
CA LEU A 184 -23.11 7.50 -30.31
C LEU A 184 -22.36 8.01 -31.54
N LEU A 185 -21.08 7.62 -31.70
CA LEU A 185 -20.27 8.01 -32.84
C LEU A 185 -20.48 7.12 -34.08
N GLY A 186 -21.12 5.96 -33.93
CA GLY A 186 -21.25 4.97 -35.00
C GLY A 186 -19.88 4.50 -35.51
N ILE A 187 -18.95 4.21 -34.60
CA ILE A 187 -17.61 3.69 -34.90
C ILE A 187 -17.44 2.27 -34.36
N ASP A 188 -16.39 1.58 -34.82
CA ASP A 188 -16.02 0.28 -34.30
C ASP A 188 -15.67 0.37 -32.80
N TRP A 189 -16.05 -0.66 -32.07
CA TRP A 189 -15.82 -0.71 -30.63
C TRP A 189 -14.36 -1.07 -30.34
N PRO A 190 -13.78 -0.55 -29.21
CA PRO A 190 -12.44 -0.92 -28.81
C PRO A 190 -12.33 -2.44 -28.62
N ALA A 191 -11.33 -3.06 -29.27
CA ALA A 191 -11.18 -4.51 -29.32
C ALA A 191 -11.13 -5.21 -27.95
N ASN A 192 -10.62 -4.52 -26.92
CA ASN A 192 -10.53 -5.06 -25.54
C ASN A 192 -11.61 -4.50 -24.61
N SER A 193 -12.67 -3.90 -25.15
CA SER A 193 -13.78 -3.37 -24.35
C SER A 193 -14.57 -4.51 -23.70
N VAL A 194 -14.77 -4.39 -22.37
CA VAL A 194 -15.66 -5.26 -21.60
C VAL A 194 -16.94 -4.52 -21.19
N GLY A 195 -17.13 -3.30 -21.70
CA GLY A 195 -18.29 -2.47 -21.38
C GLY A 195 -19.58 -3.02 -21.98
N VAL A 196 -20.66 -2.90 -21.22
CA VAL A 196 -22.01 -3.27 -21.65
C VAL A 196 -22.75 -1.99 -22.03
N LEU A 197 -23.26 -1.95 -23.26
CA LEU A 197 -24.08 -0.82 -23.68
C LEU A 197 -25.32 -0.74 -22.77
N PRO A 198 -25.58 0.40 -22.12
CA PRO A 198 -26.75 0.54 -21.26
C PRO A 198 -28.08 0.19 -21.96
N ASP A 199 -28.19 0.50 -23.24
CA ASP A 199 -29.37 0.22 -24.06
C ASP A 199 -29.63 -1.27 -24.34
N VAL A 200 -28.76 -2.19 -23.88
CA VAL A 200 -29.04 -3.63 -23.92
C VAL A 200 -30.22 -4.00 -23.02
N ASP A 201 -30.35 -3.37 -21.84
CA ASP A 201 -31.49 -3.55 -20.95
C ASP A 201 -32.71 -2.79 -21.47
N HIS A 202 -33.72 -3.52 -21.98
CA HIS A 202 -34.95 -2.94 -22.55
C HIS A 202 -35.94 -2.47 -21.49
N THR A 203 -35.75 -2.84 -20.22
CA THR A 203 -36.66 -2.51 -19.12
C THR A 203 -36.52 -1.08 -18.63
N ARG A 204 -35.47 -0.39 -19.06
CA ARG A 204 -35.12 0.98 -18.66
C ARG A 204 -34.95 1.86 -19.87
N PRO A 205 -35.17 3.17 -19.72
CA PRO A 205 -34.85 4.14 -20.76
C PRO A 205 -33.39 4.05 -21.20
N GLY A 206 -33.12 4.02 -22.49
CA GLY A 206 -31.79 4.02 -23.07
C GLY A 206 -31.19 5.42 -23.18
N TYR A 207 -29.93 5.47 -23.60
CA TYR A 207 -29.21 6.72 -23.93
C TYR A 207 -29.26 7.04 -25.42
N LEU A 208 -29.65 6.07 -26.27
CA LEU A 208 -29.67 6.23 -27.71
C LEU A 208 -31.10 6.64 -28.16
N ASP A 209 -31.16 7.73 -28.94
CA ASP A 209 -32.37 8.06 -29.69
C ASP A 209 -32.41 7.19 -30.95
N ALA A 210 -32.87 5.96 -30.79
CA ALA A 210 -32.85 4.93 -31.81
C ALA A 210 -34.13 4.08 -31.79
N THR A 211 -34.48 3.52 -32.93
CA THR A 211 -35.60 2.57 -33.05
C THR A 211 -35.31 1.27 -32.28
N LYS A 212 -36.35 0.51 -31.91
CA LYS A 212 -36.19 -0.79 -31.27
C LYS A 212 -35.30 -1.76 -32.05
N GLU A 213 -35.35 -1.69 -33.38
CA GLU A 213 -34.50 -2.48 -34.25
C GLU A 213 -33.02 -2.10 -34.11
N GLU A 214 -32.72 -0.79 -34.17
CA GLU A 214 -31.35 -0.30 -34.05
C GLU A 214 -30.78 -0.60 -32.66
N GLN A 215 -31.57 -0.47 -31.60
CA GLN A 215 -31.16 -0.86 -30.24
C GLN A 215 -30.87 -2.35 -30.14
N ALA A 216 -31.69 -3.21 -30.78
CA ALA A 216 -31.44 -4.66 -30.78
C ALA A 216 -30.18 -5.02 -31.60
N ARG A 217 -29.95 -4.33 -32.73
CA ARG A 217 -28.72 -4.48 -33.52
C ARG A 217 -27.48 -4.02 -32.75
N ALA A 218 -27.58 -2.90 -32.04
CA ALA A 218 -26.50 -2.43 -31.17
C ALA A 218 -26.19 -3.43 -30.02
N ALA A 219 -27.20 -4.02 -29.42
CA ALA A 219 -27.03 -5.09 -28.42
C ALA A 219 -26.35 -6.34 -28.99
N LEU A 220 -26.71 -6.73 -30.24
CA LEU A 220 -26.05 -7.82 -30.95
C LEU A 220 -24.56 -7.52 -31.19
N VAL A 221 -24.22 -6.30 -31.63
CA VAL A 221 -22.82 -5.89 -31.84
C VAL A 221 -22.05 -5.94 -30.53
N ASN A 222 -22.64 -5.47 -29.42
CA ASN A 222 -22.01 -5.56 -28.10
C ASN A 222 -21.74 -7.03 -27.70
N ALA A 223 -22.74 -7.91 -27.92
CA ALA A 223 -22.57 -9.33 -27.63
C ALA A 223 -21.46 -9.97 -28.50
N GLN A 224 -21.37 -9.59 -29.77
CA GLN A 224 -20.31 -10.05 -30.69
C GLN A 224 -18.92 -9.64 -30.21
N VAL A 225 -18.72 -8.38 -29.84
CA VAL A 225 -17.42 -7.85 -29.36
C VAL A 225 -16.96 -8.58 -28.09
N ILE A 226 -17.84 -8.76 -27.10
CA ILE A 226 -17.48 -9.39 -25.84
C ILE A 226 -17.26 -10.90 -26.04
N LEU A 227 -18.09 -11.54 -26.87
CA LEU A 227 -17.93 -12.97 -27.19
C LEU A 227 -16.60 -13.23 -27.94
N GLU A 228 -16.22 -12.35 -28.87
CA GLU A 228 -14.96 -12.48 -29.60
C GLU A 228 -13.75 -12.34 -28.65
N HIS A 229 -13.84 -11.43 -27.67
CA HIS A 229 -12.84 -11.33 -26.62
C HIS A 229 -12.72 -12.64 -25.81
N TYR A 230 -13.85 -13.29 -25.48
CA TYR A 230 -13.86 -14.61 -24.85
C TYR A 230 -13.20 -15.67 -25.74
N ARG A 231 -13.57 -15.71 -27.03
CA ARG A 231 -13.08 -16.70 -27.99
C ARG A 231 -11.57 -16.65 -28.15
N VAL A 232 -11.00 -15.47 -28.37
CA VAL A 232 -9.55 -15.30 -28.49
C VAL A 232 -8.82 -15.80 -27.24
N LYS A 233 -9.33 -15.46 -26.05
CA LYS A 233 -8.76 -15.96 -24.80
C LYS A 233 -8.95 -17.48 -24.62
N HIS A 234 -10.07 -18.01 -25.05
CA HIS A 234 -10.35 -19.46 -25.03
C HIS A 234 -9.35 -20.22 -25.89
N GLU A 235 -9.14 -19.80 -27.13
CA GLU A 235 -8.19 -20.40 -28.06
C GLU A 235 -6.76 -20.36 -27.53
N LEU A 236 -6.31 -19.20 -27.05
CA LEU A 236 -4.99 -19.06 -26.43
C LEU A 236 -4.80 -19.97 -25.22
N LYS A 237 -5.83 -20.15 -24.38
CA LYS A 237 -5.75 -21.03 -23.21
C LYS A 237 -5.80 -22.49 -23.59
N GLN A 238 -6.57 -22.87 -24.59
CA GLN A 238 -6.66 -24.23 -25.12
C GLN A 238 -5.30 -24.67 -25.71
N GLU A 239 -4.63 -23.78 -26.45
CA GLU A 239 -3.32 -24.04 -27.01
C GLU A 239 -2.23 -24.22 -25.94
N HIS A 240 -2.33 -23.46 -24.83
CA HIS A 240 -1.30 -23.37 -23.78
C HIS A 240 -1.59 -24.23 -22.53
N SER A 241 -2.58 -25.14 -22.55
CA SER A 241 -2.95 -25.94 -21.38
C SER A 241 -3.17 -27.41 -21.74
N LEU A 242 -2.38 -28.32 -21.14
CA LEU A 242 -2.48 -29.78 -21.39
C LEU A 242 -3.84 -30.39 -21.00
N PHE A 243 -4.46 -29.85 -19.94
CA PHE A 243 -5.74 -30.32 -19.40
C PHE A 243 -6.74 -29.17 -19.38
N TYR A 244 -6.92 -28.55 -20.57
CA TYR A 244 -7.84 -27.44 -20.68
C TYR A 244 -9.27 -27.87 -20.40
N LYS A 245 -9.97 -27.09 -19.59
CA LYS A 245 -11.40 -27.24 -19.34
C LYS A 245 -12.10 -25.96 -19.75
N PRO A 246 -12.98 -26.00 -20.76
CA PRO A 246 -13.74 -24.84 -21.19
C PRO A 246 -14.70 -24.34 -20.11
N PHE A 247 -15.15 -23.09 -20.21
CA PHE A 247 -16.18 -22.53 -19.33
C PHE A 247 -17.51 -23.26 -19.56
N SER A 248 -18.17 -23.70 -18.49
CA SER A 248 -19.31 -24.61 -18.54
C SER A 248 -20.44 -24.16 -19.47
N TYR A 249 -20.76 -22.87 -19.49
CA TYR A 249 -21.83 -22.32 -20.33
C TYR A 249 -21.60 -22.54 -21.84
N PHE A 250 -20.35 -22.51 -22.29
CA PHE A 250 -19.97 -22.76 -23.68
C PHE A 250 -19.52 -24.20 -23.94
N ALA A 251 -19.38 -25.01 -22.90
CA ALA A 251 -18.99 -26.42 -23.03
C ALA A 251 -20.17 -27.34 -23.42
N GLU A 252 -21.40 -26.94 -23.11
CA GLU A 252 -22.60 -27.73 -23.35
C GLU A 252 -23.28 -27.38 -24.68
N ALA A 253 -22.80 -26.38 -25.41
CA ALA A 253 -23.35 -26.00 -26.69
C ALA A 253 -22.91 -26.98 -27.77
N GLU A 254 -23.85 -27.66 -28.40
CA GLU A 254 -23.67 -28.34 -29.68
C GLU A 254 -23.49 -27.32 -30.80
N ASP A 255 -22.38 -26.57 -30.76
CA ASP A 255 -22.03 -25.63 -31.81
C ASP A 255 -21.53 -26.44 -33.01
N ILE A 256 -22.21 -26.32 -34.13
CA ILE A 256 -22.00 -27.07 -35.39
C ILE A 256 -20.63 -26.87 -35.99
N GLU A 257 -19.86 -25.86 -35.53
CA GLU A 257 -18.55 -25.45 -36.03
C GLU A 257 -17.45 -25.40 -34.97
N ASP A 258 -17.63 -25.98 -33.79
CA ASP A 258 -16.68 -25.85 -32.66
C ASP A 258 -16.38 -24.38 -32.22
N ILE A 259 -17.22 -23.43 -32.63
CA ILE A 259 -17.04 -22.00 -32.31
C ILE A 259 -17.91 -21.62 -31.11
N PRO A 260 -17.33 -21.33 -29.95
CA PRO A 260 -18.12 -21.01 -28.75
C PRO A 260 -19.10 -19.86 -28.98
N GLY A 261 -20.38 -20.09 -28.67
CA GLY A 261 -21.42 -19.06 -28.71
C GLY A 261 -21.98 -18.70 -30.09
N HIS A 262 -21.58 -19.39 -31.16
CA HIS A 262 -22.10 -19.13 -32.51
C HIS A 262 -23.60 -19.37 -32.62
N SER A 263 -24.09 -20.46 -32.07
CA SER A 263 -25.53 -20.80 -32.03
C SER A 263 -26.36 -19.71 -31.31
N LYS A 264 -25.82 -19.14 -30.26
CA LYS A 264 -26.46 -18.05 -29.49
C LYS A 264 -26.57 -16.76 -30.31
N LEU A 265 -25.50 -16.39 -31.02
CA LEU A 265 -25.52 -15.22 -31.94
C LEU A 265 -26.53 -15.41 -33.08
N SER A 266 -26.57 -16.60 -33.67
CA SER A 266 -27.53 -16.95 -34.70
C SER A 266 -28.96 -16.86 -34.21
N HIS A 267 -29.22 -17.31 -32.96
CA HIS A 267 -30.52 -17.17 -32.31
C HIS A 267 -30.93 -15.68 -32.16
N ILE A 268 -30.02 -14.83 -31.64
CA ILE A 268 -30.28 -13.40 -31.47
C ILE A 268 -30.59 -12.75 -32.82
N THR A 269 -29.82 -13.08 -33.85
CA THR A 269 -30.06 -12.59 -35.22
C THR A 269 -31.44 -13.02 -35.72
N GLY A 270 -31.83 -14.28 -35.54
CA GLY A 270 -33.16 -14.78 -35.91
C GLY A 270 -34.29 -14.05 -35.18
N LEU A 271 -34.13 -13.71 -33.91
CA LEU A 271 -35.10 -12.91 -33.15
C LEU A 271 -35.26 -11.48 -33.75
N ILE A 272 -34.18 -10.88 -34.21
CA ILE A 272 -34.22 -9.57 -34.90
C ILE A 272 -34.98 -9.68 -36.21
N ASP A 273 -34.70 -10.73 -36.99
CA ASP A 273 -35.35 -10.94 -38.30
C ASP A 273 -36.86 -11.15 -38.20
N VAL A 274 -37.32 -11.81 -37.11
CA VAL A 274 -38.75 -11.98 -36.80
C VAL A 274 -39.34 -10.80 -36.03
N LYS A 275 -38.58 -9.69 -35.88
CA LYS A 275 -38.96 -8.43 -35.20
C LYS A 275 -39.29 -8.57 -33.72
N GLN A 276 -38.76 -9.58 -33.05
CA GLN A 276 -38.83 -9.76 -31.60
C GLN A 276 -37.69 -9.02 -30.88
N TYR A 277 -37.63 -7.70 -31.00
CA TYR A 277 -36.48 -6.87 -30.60
C TYR A 277 -36.20 -6.90 -29.11
N ASP A 278 -37.22 -6.91 -28.25
CA ASP A 278 -37.05 -6.96 -26.80
C ASP A 278 -36.47 -8.31 -26.37
N HIS A 279 -36.94 -9.43 -26.95
CA HIS A 279 -36.38 -10.77 -26.70
C HIS A 279 -34.95 -10.91 -27.25
N ALA A 280 -34.64 -10.26 -28.36
CA ALA A 280 -33.27 -10.22 -28.88
C ALA A 280 -32.31 -9.51 -27.94
N ARG A 281 -32.74 -8.42 -27.30
CA ARG A 281 -31.96 -7.68 -26.31
C ARG A 281 -31.75 -8.50 -25.04
N ASP A 282 -32.76 -9.24 -24.55
CA ASP A 282 -32.62 -10.15 -23.41
C ASP A 282 -31.63 -11.27 -23.71
N ALA A 283 -31.73 -11.88 -24.88
CA ALA A 283 -30.80 -12.94 -25.29
C ALA A 283 -29.36 -12.41 -25.45
N ALA A 284 -29.20 -11.18 -25.94
CA ALA A 284 -27.92 -10.51 -26.03
C ALA A 284 -27.34 -10.22 -24.61
N ALA A 285 -28.18 -9.75 -23.68
CA ALA A 285 -27.79 -9.51 -22.30
C ALA A 285 -27.29 -10.80 -21.61
N ASP A 286 -28.02 -11.91 -21.79
CA ASP A 286 -27.61 -13.22 -21.25
C ASP A 286 -26.26 -13.66 -21.83
N LEU A 287 -26.08 -13.57 -23.14
CA LEU A 287 -24.83 -13.93 -23.79
C LEU A 287 -23.66 -13.05 -23.30
N ILE A 288 -23.85 -11.74 -23.19
CA ILE A 288 -22.84 -10.80 -22.69
C ILE A 288 -22.43 -11.17 -21.27
N GLN A 289 -23.39 -11.39 -20.38
CA GLN A 289 -23.09 -11.72 -18.98
C GLN A 289 -22.30 -13.03 -18.86
N ASN A 290 -22.68 -14.06 -19.62
CA ASN A 290 -21.99 -15.34 -19.62
C ASN A 290 -20.61 -15.26 -20.28
N ALA A 291 -20.45 -14.48 -21.34
CA ALA A 291 -19.15 -14.25 -21.98
C ALA A 291 -18.18 -13.49 -21.05
N LEU A 292 -18.65 -12.48 -20.32
CA LEU A 292 -17.86 -11.79 -19.29
C LEU A 292 -17.45 -12.73 -18.15
N ALA A 293 -18.36 -13.60 -17.70
CA ALA A 293 -18.05 -14.63 -16.70
C ALA A 293 -17.00 -15.62 -17.23
N GLY A 294 -17.11 -16.01 -18.50
CA GLY A 294 -16.13 -16.84 -19.19
C GLY A 294 -14.75 -16.19 -19.33
N ILE A 295 -14.70 -14.92 -19.69
CA ILE A 295 -13.44 -14.15 -19.74
C ILE A 295 -12.77 -14.18 -18.37
N ARG A 296 -13.51 -13.91 -17.31
CA ARG A 296 -13.01 -13.93 -15.94
C ARG A 296 -12.53 -15.33 -15.52
N TYR A 297 -13.22 -16.40 -15.90
CA TYR A 297 -12.79 -17.75 -15.66
C TYR A 297 -11.42 -18.02 -16.30
N LEU A 298 -11.21 -17.61 -17.54
CA LEU A 298 -9.96 -17.76 -18.27
C LEU A 298 -8.82 -16.92 -17.67
N GLU A 299 -9.10 -15.74 -17.19
CA GLU A 299 -8.13 -14.85 -16.53
C GLU A 299 -7.61 -15.43 -15.20
N THR A 300 -8.44 -16.20 -14.51
CA THR A 300 -8.10 -16.80 -13.22
C THR A 300 -7.70 -18.28 -13.32
N TYR A 301 -7.61 -18.82 -14.52
CA TYR A 301 -7.42 -20.25 -14.78
C TYR A 301 -6.19 -20.83 -14.08
N ASP A 302 -5.03 -20.16 -14.18
CA ASP A 302 -3.75 -20.63 -13.63
C ASP A 302 -3.55 -20.26 -12.15
N ARG A 303 -4.51 -19.61 -11.53
CA ARG A 303 -4.40 -19.06 -10.17
C ARG A 303 -4.07 -20.12 -9.11
N LEU A 304 -4.65 -21.32 -9.23
CA LEU A 304 -4.39 -22.40 -8.29
C LEU A 304 -2.95 -22.92 -8.40
N LEU A 305 -2.43 -23.08 -9.62
CA LEU A 305 -1.05 -23.51 -9.86
C LEU A 305 -0.04 -22.52 -9.25
N ILE A 306 -0.22 -21.22 -9.55
CA ILE A 306 0.66 -20.18 -9.03
C ILE A 306 0.58 -20.13 -7.51
N ARG A 307 -0.61 -20.21 -6.92
CA ARG A 307 -0.80 -20.24 -5.47
C ARG A 307 -0.11 -21.45 -4.84
N ALA A 308 -0.23 -22.62 -5.43
CA ALA A 308 0.42 -23.83 -4.92
C ALA A 308 1.95 -23.68 -4.94
N ILE A 309 2.53 -23.22 -6.06
CA ILE A 309 3.97 -23.01 -6.19
C ILE A 309 4.48 -22.03 -5.11
N VAL A 310 3.82 -20.89 -4.97
CA VAL A 310 4.22 -19.85 -4.01
C VAL A 310 4.13 -20.35 -2.57
N VAL A 311 3.03 -21.01 -2.19
CA VAL A 311 2.85 -21.54 -0.82
C VAL A 311 3.91 -22.61 -0.51
N ILE A 312 4.14 -23.55 -1.43
CA ILE A 312 5.14 -24.62 -1.23
C ILE A 312 6.55 -23.99 -1.13
N ALA A 313 6.84 -22.95 -1.91
CA ALA A 313 8.11 -22.23 -1.84
C ALA A 313 8.31 -21.53 -0.47
N TYR A 314 7.32 -20.79 0.01
CA TYR A 314 7.40 -20.12 1.33
C TYR A 314 7.49 -21.14 2.48
N LEU A 315 6.73 -22.22 2.45
CA LEU A 315 6.83 -23.29 3.44
C LEU A 315 8.21 -23.96 3.42
N GLY A 316 8.78 -24.18 2.23
CA GLY A 316 10.14 -24.68 2.07
C GLY A 316 11.19 -23.72 2.61
N TRP A 317 11.03 -22.43 2.35
CA TRP A 317 11.89 -21.38 2.88
C TRP A 317 11.81 -21.29 4.41
N ILE A 318 10.60 -21.33 5.00
CA ILE A 318 10.40 -21.36 6.45
C ILE A 318 11.10 -22.59 7.06
N ALA A 319 10.94 -23.78 6.46
CA ALA A 319 11.61 -24.99 6.90
C ALA A 319 13.14 -24.87 6.81
N TYR A 320 13.65 -24.33 5.70
CA TYR A 320 15.08 -24.07 5.50
C TYR A 320 15.63 -23.11 6.56
N SER A 321 14.96 -21.99 6.80
CA SER A 321 15.34 -20.99 7.80
C SER A 321 15.29 -21.56 9.22
N ALA A 322 14.24 -22.31 9.56
CA ALA A 322 14.09 -22.98 10.84
C ALA A 322 15.25 -23.95 11.15
N VAL A 323 15.68 -24.72 10.15
CA VAL A 323 16.81 -25.65 10.28
C VAL A 323 18.13 -24.88 10.54
N HIS A 324 18.26 -23.64 10.08
CA HIS A 324 19.46 -22.82 10.35
C HIS A 324 19.44 -22.16 11.72
N ILE A 325 18.25 -21.96 12.30
CA ILE A 325 18.07 -21.39 13.64
C ILE A 325 18.35 -22.43 14.73
N VAL A 326 18.00 -23.69 14.48
CA VAL A 326 18.18 -24.78 15.47
C VAL A 326 19.66 -25.10 15.60
N PRO A 327 20.20 -25.24 16.85
CA PRO A 327 21.61 -25.63 17.08
C PRO A 327 21.96 -26.94 16.38
N GLN A 328 23.14 -27.00 15.80
CA GLN A 328 23.59 -28.17 15.04
C GLN A 328 23.62 -29.48 15.82
N GLU A 329 23.73 -29.40 17.15
CA GLU A 329 23.69 -30.56 18.05
C GLU A 329 22.37 -31.35 17.97
N TYR A 330 21.27 -30.69 17.64
CA TYR A 330 19.94 -31.29 17.51
C TYR A 330 19.62 -31.69 16.05
N ILE A 331 20.48 -31.33 15.12
CA ILE A 331 20.26 -31.56 13.69
C ILE A 331 21.08 -32.76 13.24
N ARG A 332 20.41 -33.76 12.68
CA ARG A 332 21.05 -34.91 12.03
C ARG A 332 20.80 -34.83 10.52
N PRO A 333 21.86 -34.67 9.73
CA PRO A 333 21.72 -34.69 8.28
C PRO A 333 21.26 -36.07 7.80
N LEU A 334 20.78 -36.08 6.56
CA LEU A 334 20.38 -37.33 5.91
C LEU A 334 21.62 -38.18 5.57
N ASP A 335 21.53 -39.51 5.76
CA ASP A 335 22.61 -40.44 5.41
C ASP A 335 22.94 -40.38 3.90
N THR A 336 24.17 -40.61 3.51
CA THR A 336 24.68 -40.52 2.15
C THR A 336 23.81 -41.23 1.09
N PRO A 337 23.35 -42.50 1.27
CA PRO A 337 22.51 -43.16 0.28
C PRO A 337 21.14 -42.52 0.14
N LYS A 338 20.55 -42.01 1.25
CA LYS A 338 19.25 -41.30 1.23
C LYS A 338 19.39 -39.92 0.61
N LEU A 339 20.53 -39.26 0.83
CA LEU A 339 20.83 -37.98 0.20
C LEU A 339 20.99 -38.12 -1.31
N SER A 340 21.66 -39.18 -1.80
CA SER A 340 21.75 -39.47 -3.23
C SER A 340 20.37 -39.71 -3.85
N MET A 341 19.49 -40.44 -3.16
CA MET A 341 18.13 -40.65 -3.61
C MET A 341 17.34 -39.33 -3.62
N LEU A 342 17.49 -38.46 -2.61
CA LEU A 342 16.85 -37.14 -2.56
C LEU A 342 17.29 -36.26 -3.73
N ASN A 343 18.58 -36.25 -4.09
CA ASN A 343 19.11 -35.55 -5.25
C ASN A 343 18.45 -36.00 -6.55
N LEU A 344 18.31 -37.33 -6.74
CA LEU A 344 17.66 -37.91 -7.91
C LEU A 344 16.17 -37.53 -7.95
N VAL A 345 15.46 -37.63 -6.83
CA VAL A 345 14.04 -37.22 -6.73
C VAL A 345 13.88 -35.73 -7.09
N ALA A 346 14.70 -34.86 -6.52
CA ALA A 346 14.64 -33.44 -6.80
C ALA A 346 14.89 -33.12 -8.29
N PHE A 347 15.91 -33.78 -8.88
CA PHE A 347 16.22 -33.62 -10.31
C PHE A 347 15.08 -34.10 -11.20
N PHE A 348 14.56 -35.32 -10.98
CA PHE A 348 13.45 -35.83 -11.78
C PHE A 348 12.15 -35.05 -11.60
N THR A 349 11.87 -34.55 -10.39
CA THR A 349 10.73 -33.68 -10.15
C THR A 349 10.85 -32.38 -10.94
N LEU A 350 12.03 -31.74 -10.88
CA LEU A 350 12.27 -30.51 -11.64
C LEU A 350 12.17 -30.76 -13.15
N ALA A 351 12.79 -31.82 -13.64
CA ALA A 351 12.76 -32.18 -15.05
C ALA A 351 11.33 -32.47 -15.52
N ALA A 352 10.55 -33.24 -14.76
CA ALA A 352 9.16 -33.54 -15.10
C ALA A 352 8.27 -32.31 -15.17
N VAL A 353 8.40 -31.40 -14.19
CA VAL A 353 7.65 -30.14 -14.19
C VAL A 353 8.07 -29.23 -15.35
N TRP A 354 9.38 -29.11 -15.61
CA TRP A 354 9.87 -28.34 -16.75
C TRP A 354 9.43 -28.93 -18.09
N CYS A 355 9.47 -30.24 -18.26
CA CYS A 355 8.92 -30.89 -19.45
C CYS A 355 7.43 -30.57 -19.63
N SER A 356 6.66 -30.64 -18.53
CA SER A 356 5.24 -30.26 -18.57
C SER A 356 5.05 -28.80 -19.04
N PHE A 357 5.88 -27.86 -18.56
CA PHE A 357 5.81 -26.47 -18.97
C PHE A 357 6.22 -26.24 -20.42
N VAL A 358 7.18 -27.03 -20.94
CA VAL A 358 7.56 -27.00 -22.37
C VAL A 358 6.37 -27.43 -23.22
N PHE A 359 5.70 -28.52 -22.88
CA PHE A 359 4.52 -29.01 -23.61
C PHE A 359 3.34 -28.01 -23.55
N GLN A 360 3.25 -27.21 -22.48
CA GLN A 360 2.21 -26.20 -22.31
C GLN A 360 2.60 -24.82 -22.87
N HIS A 361 3.76 -24.68 -23.49
CA HIS A 361 4.31 -23.38 -23.92
C HIS A 361 4.19 -22.30 -22.81
N SER A 362 4.40 -22.72 -21.56
CA SER A 362 4.20 -21.86 -20.38
C SER A 362 5.18 -20.70 -20.34
N ALA A 363 4.78 -19.60 -19.70
CA ALA A 363 5.63 -18.43 -19.54
C ALA A 363 6.96 -18.76 -18.84
N GLY A 364 8.07 -18.19 -19.32
CA GLY A 364 9.42 -18.46 -18.81
C GLY A 364 9.60 -18.20 -17.29
N THR A 365 8.80 -17.32 -16.71
CA THR A 365 8.79 -17.05 -15.27
C THR A 365 8.38 -18.26 -14.43
N LEU A 366 7.50 -19.14 -14.92
CA LEU A 366 7.05 -20.33 -14.18
C LEU A 366 8.19 -21.34 -14.00
N TYR A 367 9.10 -21.47 -14.98
CA TYR A 367 10.27 -22.33 -14.87
C TYR A 367 11.18 -21.91 -13.71
N LEU A 368 11.34 -20.58 -13.53
CA LEU A 368 12.12 -20.05 -12.44
C LEU A 368 11.40 -20.23 -11.08
N TYR A 369 10.09 -20.01 -11.04
CA TYR A 369 9.33 -20.09 -9.79
C TYR A 369 9.35 -21.49 -9.16
N VAL A 370 9.36 -22.54 -9.96
CA VAL A 370 9.39 -23.94 -9.46
C VAL A 370 10.76 -24.34 -8.89
N ILE A 371 11.84 -23.66 -9.27
CA ILE A 371 13.15 -23.94 -8.68
C ILE A 371 13.16 -23.69 -7.17
N PHE A 372 12.52 -22.61 -6.70
CA PHE A 372 12.53 -22.21 -5.29
C PHE A 372 11.96 -23.28 -4.34
N PRO A 373 10.73 -23.81 -4.55
CA PRO A 373 10.20 -24.84 -3.66
C PRO A 373 11.08 -26.10 -3.67
N ILE A 374 11.55 -26.56 -4.82
CA ILE A 374 12.39 -27.76 -4.93
C ILE A 374 13.72 -27.56 -4.19
N TYR A 375 14.38 -26.41 -4.39
CA TYR A 375 15.63 -26.09 -3.73
C TYR A 375 15.50 -26.00 -2.21
N PHE A 376 14.53 -25.25 -1.71
CA PHE A 376 14.41 -25.05 -0.27
C PHE A 376 14.01 -26.32 0.48
N TRP A 377 13.07 -27.09 -0.05
CA TRP A 377 12.70 -28.38 0.53
C TRP A 377 13.85 -29.38 0.45
N HIS A 378 14.56 -29.43 -0.65
CA HIS A 378 15.76 -30.27 -0.77
C HIS A 378 16.79 -29.93 0.30
N GLN A 379 17.15 -28.66 0.48
CA GLN A 379 18.12 -28.22 1.48
C GLN A 379 17.64 -28.49 2.91
N ALA A 380 16.35 -28.23 3.22
CA ALA A 380 15.79 -28.49 4.53
C ALA A 380 15.81 -29.99 4.87
N ILE A 381 15.41 -30.86 3.94
CA ILE A 381 15.40 -32.31 4.13
C ILE A 381 16.82 -32.87 4.19
N ALA A 382 17.74 -32.41 3.33
CA ALA A 382 19.14 -32.86 3.35
C ALA A 382 19.80 -32.61 4.72
N ARG A 383 19.55 -31.44 5.32
CA ARG A 383 20.13 -31.06 6.61
C ARG A 383 19.44 -31.66 7.83
N ALA A 384 18.12 -31.75 7.85
CA ALA A 384 17.36 -32.15 9.03
C ALA A 384 16.63 -33.50 8.88
N GLY A 385 16.73 -34.15 7.74
CA GLY A 385 15.98 -35.40 7.44
C GLY A 385 16.25 -36.55 8.40
N GLY A 386 17.48 -36.67 8.91
CA GLY A 386 17.80 -37.64 9.94
C GLY A 386 17.13 -37.32 11.30
N SER A 387 17.02 -36.06 11.68
CA SER A 387 16.32 -35.63 12.88
C SER A 387 14.80 -35.76 12.74
N MET A 388 14.25 -35.42 11.56
CA MET A 388 12.81 -35.55 11.27
C MET A 388 12.37 -37.01 11.31
N ALA A 389 13.17 -37.95 10.78
CA ALA A 389 12.91 -39.38 10.84
C ALA A 389 12.94 -39.88 12.29
N ALA A 390 13.91 -39.42 13.11
CA ALA A 390 14.02 -39.78 14.51
C ALA A 390 12.86 -39.20 15.35
N MET A 391 12.39 -38.00 15.04
CA MET A 391 11.21 -37.42 15.69
C MET A 391 9.91 -38.12 15.28
N ALA A 392 9.75 -38.50 14.03
CA ALA A 392 8.60 -39.26 13.57
C ALA A 392 8.49 -40.62 14.28
N ASP A 393 9.64 -41.31 14.49
CA ASP A 393 9.68 -42.58 15.24
C ASP A 393 9.33 -42.39 16.72
N LYS A 394 9.77 -41.28 17.34
CA LYS A 394 9.41 -40.92 18.70
C LYS A 394 7.95 -40.47 18.86
N TRP A 395 7.43 -39.74 17.91
CA TRP A 395 6.01 -39.29 17.92
C TRP A 395 5.02 -40.46 17.76
N GLY A 396 5.41 -41.49 17.03
CA GLY A 396 4.64 -42.72 16.98
C GLY A 396 4.59 -43.51 18.32
N LYS A 397 5.54 -43.26 19.24
CA LYS A 397 5.65 -43.98 20.50
C LYS A 397 5.24 -43.20 21.76
N ALA A 398 5.13 -41.89 21.73
CA ALA A 398 4.80 -41.09 22.91
C ALA A 398 4.27 -39.67 22.55
N VAL A 399 3.01 -39.57 22.29
CA VAL A 399 2.31 -38.27 22.50
C VAL A 399 1.99 -38.19 24.00
N TYR A 400 3.01 -37.87 24.79
CA TYR A 400 2.76 -37.46 26.17
C TYR A 400 2.25 -36.01 26.14
N LEU A 401 0.98 -35.82 26.48
CA LEU A 401 0.27 -34.53 26.55
C LEU A 401 0.93 -33.47 27.45
N SER A 402 1.84 -33.88 28.35
CA SER A 402 2.48 -32.98 29.33
C SER A 402 3.40 -31.92 28.72
N ASP A 403 4.14 -32.25 27.67
CA ASP A 403 5.12 -31.32 27.07
C ASP A 403 4.70 -30.78 25.71
N GLY A 404 3.82 -31.47 25.00
CA GLY A 404 3.32 -31.07 23.70
C GLY A 404 2.30 -29.94 23.76
N LEU A 405 1.43 -29.93 24.77
CA LEU A 405 0.39 -28.90 24.90
C LEU A 405 0.93 -27.49 25.11
N PRO A 406 1.92 -27.24 26.02
CA PRO A 406 2.51 -25.92 26.18
C PRO A 406 3.22 -25.43 24.92
N MET A 407 3.89 -26.31 24.18
CA MET A 407 4.55 -25.95 22.92
C MET A 407 3.55 -25.60 21.83
N LEU A 408 2.45 -26.37 21.71
CA LEU A 408 1.35 -26.09 20.79
C LEU A 408 0.69 -24.75 21.10
N LEU A 409 0.39 -24.48 22.38
CA LEU A 409 -0.19 -23.20 22.81
C LEU A 409 0.70 -22.00 22.50
N ARG A 410 2.03 -22.14 22.68
CA ARG A 410 2.99 -21.10 22.30
C ARG A 410 2.99 -20.87 20.78
N GLY A 411 2.94 -21.93 19.99
CA GLY A 411 2.85 -21.86 18.53
C GLY A 411 1.57 -21.17 18.08
N ILE A 412 0.43 -21.56 18.63
CA ILE A 412 -0.87 -20.91 18.35
C ILE A 412 -0.83 -19.43 18.75
N GLY A 413 -0.26 -19.11 19.92
CA GLY A 413 -0.10 -17.73 20.37
C GLY A 413 0.75 -16.88 19.42
N ALA A 414 1.86 -17.44 18.92
CA ALA A 414 2.71 -16.75 17.94
C ALA A 414 1.98 -16.51 16.62
N VAL A 415 1.27 -17.53 16.10
CA VAL A 415 0.45 -17.40 14.89
C VAL A 415 -0.66 -16.36 15.10
N ALA A 416 -1.35 -16.38 16.24
CA ALA A 416 -2.39 -15.39 16.56
C ALA A 416 -1.83 -13.97 16.62
N ALA A 417 -0.63 -13.79 17.20
CA ALA A 417 0.05 -12.49 17.20
C ALA A 417 0.38 -12.00 15.78
N LEU A 418 0.89 -12.87 14.93
CA LEU A 418 1.19 -12.54 13.54
C LEU A 418 -0.07 -12.22 12.73
N GLN A 419 -1.15 -12.99 12.92
CA GLN A 419 -2.43 -12.70 12.27
C GLN A 419 -3.05 -11.37 12.76
N SER A 420 -2.87 -11.05 14.04
CA SER A 420 -3.25 -9.74 14.58
C SER A 420 -2.44 -8.61 13.95
N MET A 421 -1.13 -8.80 13.74
CA MET A 421 -0.31 -7.82 13.01
C MET A 421 -0.78 -7.65 11.56
N VAL A 422 -1.15 -8.74 10.86
CA VAL A 422 -1.76 -8.66 9.51
C VAL A 422 -3.07 -7.86 9.54
N ALA A 423 -3.92 -8.11 10.53
CA ALA A 423 -5.16 -7.35 10.69
C ALA A 423 -4.92 -5.88 11.06
N GLY A 424 -3.79 -5.56 11.69
CA GLY A 424 -3.35 -4.20 12.01
C GLY A 424 -3.10 -3.31 10.78
N TYR A 425 -2.88 -3.88 9.60
CA TYR A 425 -2.77 -3.14 8.34
C TYR A 425 -4.09 -2.49 7.92
N THR A 426 -5.21 -3.09 8.32
CA THR A 426 -6.56 -2.57 8.04
C THR A 426 -7.19 -1.91 9.26
N HIS A 427 -6.88 -2.38 10.48
CA HIS A 427 -7.47 -1.92 11.74
C HIS A 427 -6.40 -1.41 12.69
N ARG A 428 -6.15 -0.10 12.68
CA ARG A 428 -5.09 0.53 13.50
C ARG A 428 -5.23 0.30 15.01
N SER A 429 -6.46 0.18 15.52
CA SER A 429 -6.73 -0.08 16.95
C SER A 429 -6.02 -1.34 17.47
N ILE A 430 -5.71 -2.30 16.61
CA ILE A 430 -4.96 -3.51 16.97
C ILE A 430 -3.57 -3.19 17.50
N TRP A 431 -2.92 -2.15 17.00
CA TRP A 431 -1.62 -1.71 17.50
C TRP A 431 -1.72 -1.18 18.93
N SER A 432 -2.81 -0.52 19.28
CA SER A 432 -3.07 -0.09 20.67
C SER A 432 -3.30 -1.27 21.60
N VAL A 433 -4.06 -2.27 21.16
CA VAL A 433 -4.24 -3.53 21.90
C VAL A 433 -2.88 -4.22 22.12
N GLY A 434 -2.03 -4.22 21.09
CA GLY A 434 -0.66 -4.71 21.19
C GLY A 434 0.16 -3.99 22.25
N PHE A 435 0.09 -2.66 22.33
CA PHE A 435 0.76 -1.89 23.39
C PHE A 435 0.23 -2.17 24.78
N VAL A 436 -1.08 -2.37 24.94
CA VAL A 436 -1.67 -2.79 26.22
C VAL A 436 -1.16 -4.16 26.61
N PHE A 437 -1.08 -5.09 25.65
CA PHE A 437 -0.52 -6.42 25.89
C PHE A 437 0.95 -6.33 26.34
N ILE A 438 1.80 -5.63 25.60
CA ILE A 438 3.24 -5.51 25.88
C ILE A 438 3.50 -4.68 27.14
N GLY A 439 2.74 -3.60 27.35
CA GLY A 439 2.95 -2.63 28.43
C GLY A 439 2.39 -3.08 29.77
N VAL A 440 1.28 -3.80 29.79
CA VAL A 440 0.54 -4.14 31.03
C VAL A 440 0.47 -5.64 31.26
N LEU A 441 -0.04 -6.41 30.26
CA LEU A 441 -0.28 -7.85 30.48
C LEU A 441 1.03 -8.64 30.56
N TRP A 442 1.99 -8.33 29.68
CA TRP A 442 3.28 -9.02 29.72
C TRP A 442 4.04 -8.78 31.03
N PRO A 443 4.23 -7.56 31.57
CA PRO A 443 4.77 -7.34 32.90
C PRO A 443 4.01 -8.09 33.98
N PHE A 444 2.70 -8.04 34.00
CA PHE A 444 1.86 -8.64 35.04
C PHE A 444 2.01 -10.17 35.09
N PHE A 445 2.05 -10.87 33.95
CA PHE A 445 2.07 -12.32 33.89
C PHE A 445 3.48 -12.93 33.89
N PHE A 446 4.50 -12.19 33.41
CA PHE A 446 5.80 -12.78 33.13
C PHE A 446 6.98 -12.16 33.89
N TRP A 447 6.79 -11.03 34.59
CA TRP A 447 7.88 -10.44 35.35
C TRP A 447 7.83 -10.94 36.78
N HIS A 448 9.03 -11.20 37.33
CA HIS A 448 9.17 -11.60 38.74
C HIS A 448 8.89 -10.42 39.68
N SER A 449 8.37 -10.72 40.87
CA SER A 449 8.12 -9.72 41.93
C SER A 449 9.36 -8.88 42.28
N ASP A 450 10.55 -9.47 42.23
CA ASP A 450 11.83 -8.79 42.45
C ASP A 450 12.07 -7.66 41.44
N MET A 451 11.65 -7.81 40.19
CA MET A 451 11.73 -6.78 39.20
C MET A 451 10.96 -5.51 39.62
N PHE A 452 9.72 -5.71 40.06
CA PHE A 452 8.90 -4.61 40.57
C PHE A 452 9.44 -4.00 41.88
N ALA A 453 10.05 -4.79 42.74
CA ALA A 453 10.61 -4.31 44.00
C ALA A 453 11.87 -3.48 43.81
N ARG A 454 12.78 -3.93 42.91
CA ARG A 454 14.13 -3.32 42.73
C ARG A 454 14.14 -2.21 41.66
N HIS A 455 13.29 -2.30 40.63
CA HIS A 455 13.31 -1.40 39.47
C HIS A 455 11.99 -0.67 39.26
N ARG A 456 11.38 -0.17 40.35
CA ARG A 456 10.03 0.49 40.34
C ARG A 456 9.88 1.59 39.30
N THR A 457 10.89 2.45 39.20
CA THR A 457 10.87 3.59 38.25
C THR A 457 10.89 3.11 36.80
N LEU A 458 11.69 2.10 36.49
CA LEU A 458 11.76 1.51 35.15
C LEU A 458 10.43 0.82 34.76
N CYS A 459 9.86 0.04 35.70
CA CYS A 459 8.58 -0.61 35.47
C CYS A 459 7.45 0.40 35.24
N ALA A 460 7.40 1.47 36.06
CA ALA A 460 6.43 2.54 35.90
C ALA A 460 6.63 3.30 34.58
N SER A 461 7.88 3.59 34.20
CA SER A 461 8.20 4.23 32.93
C SER A 461 7.78 3.37 31.74
N TRP A 462 8.02 2.05 31.80
CA TRP A 462 7.60 1.12 30.74
C TRP A 462 6.09 1.12 30.54
N VAL A 463 5.32 0.94 31.61
CA VAL A 463 3.84 0.94 31.56
C VAL A 463 3.32 2.28 31.06
N PHE A 464 3.87 3.39 31.58
CA PHE A 464 3.47 4.73 31.17
C PHE A 464 3.74 5.01 29.69
N LEU A 465 4.96 4.72 29.20
CA LEU A 465 5.35 4.98 27.82
C LEU A 465 4.57 4.10 26.84
N CYS A 466 4.38 2.82 27.14
CA CYS A 466 3.52 1.95 26.35
C CYS A 466 2.08 2.47 26.28
N SER A 467 1.53 2.94 27.42
CA SER A 467 0.19 3.50 27.49
C SER A 467 0.07 4.79 26.67
N CYS A 468 1.06 5.68 26.76
CA CYS A 468 1.12 6.89 25.94
C CYS A 468 1.18 6.56 24.45
N THR A 469 2.04 5.59 24.06
CA THR A 469 2.19 5.21 22.66
C THR A 469 0.94 4.50 22.13
N ALA A 470 0.20 3.79 22.99
CA ALA A 470 -1.07 3.14 22.63
C ALA A 470 -2.18 4.12 22.21
N ILE A 471 -2.09 5.40 22.62
CA ILE A 471 -3.11 6.41 22.28
C ILE A 471 -3.09 6.74 20.79
N PHE A 472 -1.91 6.84 20.16
CA PHE A 472 -1.78 7.35 18.81
C PHE A 472 -2.52 6.52 17.74
N PRO A 473 -2.51 5.18 17.75
CA PRO A 473 -3.30 4.41 16.79
C PRO A 473 -4.82 4.55 16.99
N LEU A 474 -5.29 5.00 18.16
CA LEU A 474 -6.71 5.25 18.43
C LEU A 474 -7.17 6.64 17.98
N LEU A 475 -6.24 7.58 17.86
CA LEU A 475 -6.59 8.93 17.42
C LEU A 475 -7.12 8.90 15.99
N PRO A 476 -8.15 9.69 15.66
CA PRO A 476 -8.57 9.85 14.28
C PRO A 476 -7.41 10.38 13.45
N VAL A 477 -7.35 9.97 12.18
CA VAL A 477 -6.37 10.52 11.24
C VAL A 477 -6.69 12.00 11.05
N HIS A 478 -5.84 12.88 11.58
CA HIS A 478 -5.98 14.31 11.37
C HIS A 478 -5.67 14.64 9.90
N LYS A 479 -6.55 15.41 9.31
CA LYS A 479 -6.49 15.78 7.90
C LYS A 479 -6.30 17.29 7.76
N GLU A 480 -6.48 17.99 8.84
CA GLU A 480 -6.22 19.43 8.96
C GLU A 480 -4.93 19.64 9.76
N GLU A 481 -4.14 20.58 9.30
CA GLU A 481 -2.90 20.95 9.96
C GLU A 481 -3.18 21.55 11.34
N ASN A 482 -2.63 20.94 12.39
CA ASN A 482 -2.70 21.43 13.76
C ASN A 482 -1.32 21.90 14.24
N VAL A 483 -1.02 23.18 14.00
CA VAL A 483 0.28 23.77 14.37
C VAL A 483 0.53 23.67 15.87
N ARG A 484 -0.49 23.72 16.73
CA ARG A 484 -0.33 23.61 18.19
C ARG A 484 0.26 22.27 18.60
N GLU A 485 -0.23 21.18 18.00
CA GLU A 485 0.26 19.82 18.27
C GLU A 485 1.67 19.60 17.72
N ILE A 486 1.97 20.16 16.56
CA ILE A 486 3.32 20.13 15.99
C ILE A 486 4.32 20.83 16.91
N ILE A 487 3.97 22.03 17.40
CA ILE A 487 4.80 22.79 18.33
C ILE A 487 4.94 22.07 19.67
N ALA A 488 3.86 21.47 20.19
CA ALA A 488 3.92 20.64 21.41
C ALA A 488 4.89 19.47 21.26
N GLY A 489 4.89 18.81 20.08
CA GLY A 489 5.85 17.77 19.74
C GLY A 489 7.30 18.29 19.75
N GLY A 490 7.57 19.41 19.06
CA GLY A 490 8.89 20.05 19.05
C GLY A 490 9.37 20.46 20.44
N PHE A 491 8.48 21.02 21.26
CA PHE A 491 8.78 21.34 22.65
C PHE A 491 9.11 20.11 23.48
N GLY A 492 8.35 19.02 23.36
CA GLY A 492 8.63 17.76 24.03
C GLY A 492 10.00 17.18 23.65
N MET A 493 10.40 17.29 22.38
CA MET A 493 11.74 16.89 21.91
C MET A 493 12.87 17.74 22.52
N ILE A 494 12.66 19.04 22.64
CA ILE A 494 13.62 19.94 23.33
C ILE A 494 13.73 19.57 24.80
N VAL A 495 12.63 19.30 25.50
CA VAL A 495 12.63 18.85 26.90
C VAL A 495 13.42 17.54 27.05
N ALA A 496 13.23 16.58 26.14
CA ALA A 496 14.02 15.35 26.14
C ALA A 496 15.52 15.60 25.95
N GLY A 497 15.90 16.53 25.06
CA GLY A 497 17.29 16.94 24.87
C GLY A 497 17.90 17.56 26.13
N VAL A 498 17.19 18.48 26.76
CA VAL A 498 17.61 19.15 28.00
C VAL A 498 17.71 18.15 29.16
N ALA A 499 16.73 17.25 29.31
CA ALA A 499 16.77 16.18 30.31
C ALA A 499 18.02 15.26 30.15
N GLY A 500 18.39 14.96 28.88
CA GLY A 500 19.61 14.20 28.59
C GLY A 500 20.90 14.91 29.03
N ILE A 501 20.94 16.24 28.95
CA ILE A 501 22.07 17.04 29.46
C ILE A 501 22.18 16.91 30.98
N PHE A 502 21.07 17.00 31.69
CA PHE A 502 21.06 16.90 33.16
C PHE A 502 21.41 15.50 33.67
N SER A 503 20.94 14.45 33.00
CA SER A 503 21.27 13.06 33.38
C SER A 503 22.78 12.75 33.27
N SER A 504 23.53 13.55 32.51
CA SER A 504 24.98 13.37 32.29
C SER A 504 25.87 14.07 33.32
N HIS A 505 25.35 14.45 34.49
CA HIS A 505 26.03 15.33 35.48
C HIS A 505 27.27 14.77 36.21
N ALA A 506 27.60 13.48 36.12
CA ALA A 506 28.74 12.90 36.79
C ALA A 506 30.05 13.07 35.99
N SER A 507 30.92 14.02 36.43
CA SER A 507 32.30 14.30 35.97
C SER A 507 32.51 15.24 34.77
N MET A 508 33.34 16.26 34.93
CA MET A 508 33.75 17.23 33.90
C MET A 508 34.84 16.64 32.98
N SER A 509 34.44 16.11 31.81
CA SER A 509 35.36 15.66 30.75
C SER A 509 35.16 16.53 29.49
N PRO A 510 36.22 16.86 28.74
CA PRO A 510 36.15 17.65 27.49
C PRO A 510 35.18 17.05 26.44
N SER A 511 35.04 15.72 26.43
CA SER A 511 34.08 14.99 25.58
C SER A 511 32.62 15.34 25.92
N LYS A 512 32.31 15.52 27.22
CA LYS A 512 30.94 15.86 27.67
C LYS A 512 30.52 17.29 27.29
N THR A 513 31.48 18.25 27.31
CA THR A 513 31.22 19.63 26.88
C THR A 513 30.85 19.65 25.39
N LYS A 514 31.53 18.87 24.54
CA LYS A 514 31.22 18.75 23.12
C LYS A 514 29.84 18.15 22.88
N ILE A 515 29.44 17.08 23.61
CA ILE A 515 28.14 16.46 23.52
C ILE A 515 27.04 17.44 23.95
N ARG A 516 27.24 18.19 25.05
CA ARG A 516 26.28 19.22 25.50
C ARG A 516 26.09 20.32 24.45
N SER A 517 27.19 20.81 23.85
CA SER A 517 27.13 21.80 22.78
C SER A 517 26.36 21.25 21.57
N LEU A 518 26.58 19.99 21.21
CA LEU A 518 25.88 19.31 20.14
C LEU A 518 24.37 19.23 20.42
N ILE A 519 23.98 18.77 21.61
CA ILE A 519 22.56 18.68 22.00
C ILE A 519 21.91 20.07 22.01
N LEU A 520 22.59 21.09 22.54
CA LEU A 520 22.08 22.47 22.55
C LEU A 520 21.89 23.02 21.13
N SER A 521 22.83 22.76 20.21
CA SER A 521 22.70 23.19 18.82
C SER A 521 21.52 22.48 18.14
N GLN A 522 21.30 21.19 18.39
CA GLN A 522 20.15 20.47 17.87
C GLN A 522 18.83 21.00 18.45
N CYS A 523 18.77 21.31 19.76
CA CYS A 523 17.60 21.96 20.36
C CYS A 523 17.30 23.33 19.73
N ALA A 524 18.36 24.11 19.42
CA ALA A 524 18.20 25.39 18.73
C ALA A 524 17.64 25.20 17.30
N LEU A 525 18.10 24.16 16.55
CA LEU A 525 17.57 23.85 15.22
C LEU A 525 16.09 23.44 15.28
N ILE A 526 15.68 22.67 16.30
CA ILE A 526 14.28 22.33 16.52
C ILE A 526 13.46 23.59 16.78
N LEU A 527 13.94 24.51 17.61
CA LEU A 527 13.25 25.78 17.88
C LEU A 527 13.09 26.62 16.60
N VAL A 528 14.15 26.74 15.80
CA VAL A 528 14.09 27.45 14.51
C VAL A 528 13.08 26.77 13.56
N SER A 529 13.08 25.45 13.49
CA SER A 529 12.12 24.70 12.65
C SER A 529 10.68 24.92 13.10
N MET A 530 10.39 25.04 14.40
CA MET A 530 9.06 25.38 14.93
C MET A 530 8.59 26.76 14.44
N VAL A 531 9.47 27.76 14.46
CA VAL A 531 9.16 29.12 13.96
C VAL A 531 8.88 29.11 12.46
N ILE A 532 9.74 28.43 11.66
CA ILE A 532 9.57 28.29 10.21
C ILE A 532 8.22 27.62 9.91
N THR A 533 7.92 26.52 10.59
CA THR A 533 6.69 25.76 10.38
C THR A 533 5.45 26.60 10.71
N ALA A 534 5.45 27.30 11.85
CA ALA A 534 4.34 28.17 12.25
C ALA A 534 4.12 29.33 11.26
N SER A 535 5.21 29.95 10.79
CA SER A 535 5.16 31.01 9.77
C SER A 535 4.65 30.51 8.43
N SER A 536 5.17 29.37 7.95
CA SER A 536 4.76 28.77 6.68
C SER A 536 3.27 28.35 6.71
N ALA A 537 2.85 27.67 7.77
CA ALA A 537 1.46 27.25 7.94
C ALA A 537 0.49 28.46 7.99
N SER A 538 0.89 29.55 8.66
CA SER A 538 0.08 30.79 8.71
C SER A 538 -0.08 31.42 7.33
N ASN A 539 1.01 31.52 6.54
CA ASN A 539 0.97 32.11 5.20
C ASN A 539 0.17 31.23 4.21
N LEU A 540 0.33 29.93 4.25
CA LEU A 540 -0.43 29.00 3.40
C LEU A 540 -1.94 29.07 3.72
N ARG A 541 -2.31 29.10 5.00
CA ARG A 541 -3.72 29.29 5.40
C ARG A 541 -4.30 30.62 4.95
N ALA A 542 -3.48 31.67 4.94
CA ALA A 542 -3.88 32.97 4.45
C ALA A 542 -3.89 33.09 2.91
N LYS A 543 -3.59 32.02 2.19
CA LYS A 543 -3.47 31.99 0.71
C LYS A 543 -2.45 33.00 0.15
N LEU A 544 -1.45 33.36 0.94
CA LEU A 544 -0.37 34.28 0.55
C LEU A 544 0.80 33.56 -0.14
N GLY A 545 0.68 32.23 -0.33
CA GLY A 545 1.77 31.40 -0.84
C GLY A 545 2.84 31.10 0.21
N LEU A 546 3.91 30.39 -0.17
CA LEU A 546 5.04 30.08 0.69
C LEU A 546 6.13 31.16 0.56
N PRO A 547 6.51 31.87 1.65
CA PRO A 547 7.61 32.81 1.61
C PRO A 547 8.93 32.13 1.25
N LEU A 548 9.66 32.64 0.27
CA LEU A 548 10.92 32.07 -0.20
C LEU A 548 11.95 31.90 0.93
N VAL A 549 11.98 32.85 1.89
CA VAL A 549 12.86 32.77 3.06
C VAL A 549 12.53 31.55 3.92
N ASN A 550 11.24 31.24 4.14
CA ASN A 550 10.82 30.07 4.90
C ASN A 550 11.19 28.77 4.18
N GLN A 551 11.04 28.74 2.86
CA GLN A 551 11.39 27.60 2.03
C GLN A 551 12.91 27.30 2.13
N ILE A 552 13.75 28.29 1.88
CA ILE A 552 15.22 28.13 1.93
C ILE A 552 15.67 27.77 3.36
N ALA A 553 15.16 28.48 4.37
CA ALA A 553 15.50 28.21 5.76
C ALA A 553 15.05 26.82 6.20
N GLY A 554 13.88 26.37 5.76
CA GLY A 554 13.37 25.02 6.01
C GLY A 554 14.31 23.94 5.47
N TRP A 555 14.75 24.05 4.22
CA TRP A 555 15.71 23.13 3.63
C TRP A 555 17.06 23.14 4.36
N VAL A 556 17.62 24.32 4.65
CA VAL A 556 18.90 24.45 5.34
C VAL A 556 18.85 23.80 6.72
N VAL A 557 17.81 24.08 7.51
CA VAL A 557 17.64 23.54 8.86
C VAL A 557 17.44 22.03 8.82
N LEU A 558 16.65 21.51 7.88
CA LEU A 558 16.43 20.08 7.71
C LEU A 558 17.73 19.34 7.38
N VAL A 559 18.50 19.85 6.41
CA VAL A 559 19.76 19.23 6.00
C VAL A 559 20.79 19.28 7.13
N ILE A 560 20.99 20.45 7.75
CA ILE A 560 21.96 20.62 8.85
C ILE A 560 21.60 19.68 10.01
N ALA A 561 20.34 19.65 10.46
CA ALA A 561 19.92 18.80 11.56
C ALA A 561 20.12 17.31 11.27
N SER A 562 19.85 16.89 10.02
CA SER A 562 20.01 15.49 9.60
C SER A 562 21.47 15.04 9.51
N VAL A 563 22.40 15.95 9.16
CA VAL A 563 23.83 15.64 8.95
C VAL A 563 24.64 15.74 10.25
N ILE A 564 24.33 16.70 11.11
CA ILE A 564 25.08 16.95 12.36
C ILE A 564 25.34 15.70 13.21
N PRO A 565 24.40 14.76 13.46
CA PRO A 565 24.67 13.58 14.27
C PRO A 565 25.79 12.68 13.74
N PHE A 566 26.06 12.75 12.44
CA PHE A 566 27.06 11.91 11.75
C PHE A 566 28.42 12.58 11.57
N THR A 567 28.47 13.91 11.63
CA THR A 567 29.72 14.67 11.44
C THR A 567 30.57 14.78 12.70
N TYR A 568 29.93 14.68 13.87
CA TYR A 568 30.62 14.79 15.15
C TYR A 568 30.91 13.40 15.74
N HIS A 569 32.11 12.89 15.45
CA HIS A 569 32.62 11.71 16.15
C HIS A 569 33.19 12.12 17.52
N ILE A 570 32.48 11.79 18.60
CA ILE A 570 32.91 12.02 19.98
C ILE A 570 33.26 10.66 20.62
N PRO A 571 34.57 10.39 20.81
CA PRO A 571 34.98 9.11 21.44
C PRO A 571 34.37 8.93 22.83
N HIS A 572 34.10 7.68 23.21
CA HIS A 572 33.54 7.30 24.51
C HIS A 572 32.18 7.95 24.85
N THR A 573 31.35 8.25 23.85
CA THR A 573 29.99 8.72 24.10
C THR A 573 29.14 7.58 24.72
N PRO A 574 28.44 7.81 25.85
CA PRO A 574 27.50 6.83 26.37
C PRO A 574 26.42 6.48 25.32
N ALA A 575 26.11 5.20 25.19
CA ALA A 575 25.17 4.71 24.16
C ALA A 575 23.83 5.45 24.16
N VAL A 576 23.25 5.71 25.32
CA VAL A 576 21.98 6.45 25.46
C VAL A 576 22.09 7.87 24.93
N LEU A 577 23.19 8.58 25.15
CA LEU A 577 23.41 9.94 24.61
C LEU A 577 23.59 9.92 23.10
N LYS A 578 24.17 8.86 22.53
CA LYS A 578 24.27 8.70 21.08
C LYS A 578 22.89 8.47 20.45
N VAL A 579 22.04 7.65 21.06
CA VAL A 579 20.63 7.49 20.66
C VAL A 579 19.91 8.83 20.72
N LEU A 580 20.12 9.61 21.80
CA LEU A 580 19.49 10.92 21.97
C LEU A 580 19.94 11.91 20.88
N THR A 581 21.23 11.96 20.52
CA THR A 581 21.71 12.86 19.45
C THR A 581 21.14 12.49 18.08
N LEU A 582 20.98 11.23 17.77
CA LEU A 582 20.30 10.77 16.56
C LEU A 582 18.80 11.11 16.59
N PHE A 583 18.12 10.89 17.71
CA PHE A 583 16.73 11.27 17.89
C PHE A 583 16.52 12.79 17.64
N LEU A 584 17.33 13.65 18.24
CA LEU A 584 17.24 15.10 18.06
C LEU A 584 17.56 15.54 16.62
N GLY A 585 18.46 14.84 15.92
CA GLY A 585 18.76 15.09 14.52
C GLY A 585 17.55 14.85 13.62
N PHE A 586 16.82 13.77 13.83
CA PHE A 586 15.59 13.48 13.09
C PHE A 586 14.37 14.27 13.57
N SER A 587 14.41 14.89 14.75
CA SER A 587 13.29 15.66 15.33
C SER A 587 12.84 16.83 14.45
N VAL A 588 13.76 17.49 13.77
CA VAL A 588 13.46 18.59 12.84
C VAL A 588 12.56 18.13 11.69
N CYS A 589 12.79 16.93 11.16
CA CYS A 589 11.92 16.31 10.16
C CYS A 589 10.48 16.18 10.67
N PHE A 590 10.30 15.76 11.94
CA PHE A 590 8.98 15.64 12.56
C PHE A 590 8.35 16.97 12.98
N VAL A 591 9.05 18.07 12.89
CA VAL A 591 8.45 19.42 13.03
C VAL A 591 8.03 19.96 11.67
N ILE A 592 8.90 19.89 10.66
CA ILE A 592 8.62 20.48 9.33
C ILE A 592 7.63 19.66 8.52
N LEU A 593 7.72 18.33 8.55
CA LEU A 593 6.93 17.41 7.71
C LEU A 593 5.74 16.77 8.44
N SER A 594 5.32 17.30 9.58
CA SER A 594 4.15 16.79 10.32
C SER A 594 2.91 17.63 10.11
N ILE A 595 1.74 16.99 10.23
CA ILE A 595 0.42 17.62 10.19
C ILE A 595 -0.07 17.92 11.61
N SER A 596 0.15 17.00 12.56
CA SER A 596 -0.37 17.14 13.93
C SER A 596 0.48 16.38 14.96
N VAL A 597 0.02 15.24 15.45
CA VAL A 597 0.59 14.49 16.60
C VAL A 597 1.82 13.64 16.27
N GLU A 598 2.29 13.59 15.03
CA GLU A 598 3.38 12.68 14.62
C GLU A 598 4.68 12.94 15.38
N GLY A 599 4.96 14.19 15.72
CA GLY A 599 6.12 14.54 16.56
C GLY A 599 6.02 13.99 17.97
N LEU A 600 4.84 14.03 18.58
CA LEU A 600 4.55 13.43 19.89
C LEU A 600 4.66 11.90 19.84
N PHE A 601 4.16 11.29 18.78
CA PHE A 601 4.34 9.86 18.53
C PHE A 601 5.82 9.50 18.44
N PHE A 602 6.62 10.20 17.65
CA PHE A 602 8.04 9.94 17.49
C PHE A 602 8.80 10.02 18.83
N LEU A 603 8.43 10.99 19.67
CA LEU A 603 8.98 11.12 21.03
C LEU A 603 8.63 9.93 21.92
N SER A 604 7.33 9.57 22.03
CA SER A 604 6.87 8.47 22.87
C SER A 604 7.38 7.12 22.39
N TYR A 605 7.38 6.88 21.09
CA TYR A 605 7.91 5.69 20.44
C TYR A 605 9.40 5.50 20.72
N SER A 606 10.22 6.54 20.53
CA SER A 606 11.65 6.52 20.79
C SER A 606 11.97 6.26 22.26
N ALA A 607 11.25 6.90 23.17
CA ALA A 607 11.37 6.67 24.61
C ALA A 607 10.98 5.23 24.99
N THR A 608 9.93 4.68 24.38
CA THR A 608 9.51 3.27 24.59
C THR A 608 10.61 2.30 24.14
N LEU A 609 11.24 2.54 22.99
CA LEU A 609 12.35 1.70 22.50
C LEU A 609 13.56 1.72 23.42
N VAL A 610 13.98 2.88 23.91
CA VAL A 610 15.10 3.00 24.87
C VAL A 610 14.77 2.25 26.17
N THR A 611 13.55 2.41 26.68
CA THR A 611 13.10 1.72 27.88
C THR A 611 13.02 0.20 27.67
N TRP A 612 12.62 -0.25 26.47
CA TRP A 612 12.62 -1.68 26.11
C TRP A 612 14.01 -2.31 26.20
N VAL A 613 15.04 -1.61 25.71
CA VAL A 613 16.44 -2.09 25.83
C VAL A 613 16.85 -2.29 27.31
N GLU A 614 16.50 -1.34 28.17
CA GLU A 614 16.81 -1.44 29.60
C GLU A 614 16.07 -2.60 30.31
N VAL A 615 14.76 -2.74 29.98
CA VAL A 615 13.92 -3.84 30.49
C VAL A 615 14.50 -5.21 30.12
N GLU A 616 14.82 -5.42 28.84
CA GLU A 616 15.35 -6.69 28.34
C GLU A 616 16.74 -7.01 28.95
N THR A 617 17.56 -5.98 29.13
CA THR A 617 18.87 -6.12 29.76
C THR A 617 18.75 -6.66 31.21
N ILE A 618 17.82 -6.11 31.98
CA ILE A 618 17.58 -6.54 33.36
C ILE A 618 16.96 -7.95 33.42
N LEU A 619 15.95 -8.21 32.59
CA LEU A 619 15.31 -9.53 32.54
C LEU A 619 16.31 -10.64 32.19
N ARG A 620 17.24 -10.37 31.28
CA ARG A 620 18.30 -11.34 30.93
C ARG A 620 19.32 -11.55 32.02
N SER A 621 19.66 -10.52 32.80
CA SER A 621 20.61 -10.62 33.91
C SER A 621 20.08 -11.52 35.05
N HIS A 622 18.75 -11.60 35.21
CA HIS A 622 18.14 -12.53 36.20
C HIS A 622 18.10 -13.98 35.72
N ASN A 623 17.98 -14.22 34.43
CA ASN A 623 17.98 -15.54 33.81
C ASN A 623 19.39 -15.87 33.29
N LYS A 624 20.35 -16.13 34.16
CA LYS A 624 21.72 -16.50 33.75
C LYS A 624 21.66 -17.70 32.81
N PRO A 625 22.26 -17.62 31.59
CA PRO A 625 22.34 -18.77 30.71
C PRO A 625 23.17 -19.86 31.40
N GLN A 626 22.66 -21.08 31.39
CA GLN A 626 23.44 -22.25 31.80
C GLN A 626 24.62 -22.33 30.84
N LYS A 627 25.84 -22.14 31.33
CA LYS A 627 27.06 -22.28 30.51
C LYS A 627 27.14 -23.74 30.08
N THR A 628 26.96 -23.99 28.82
CA THR A 628 27.31 -25.26 28.20
C THR A 628 28.81 -25.24 27.94
N ASP A 629 29.50 -26.31 28.24
CA ASP A 629 30.96 -26.48 28.11
C ASP A 629 31.50 -26.31 26.68
N GLN A 630 30.64 -26.13 25.70
CA GLN A 630 30.97 -25.99 24.27
C GLN A 630 30.58 -24.64 23.67
N GLY A 631 30.86 -23.53 24.30
CA GLY A 631 30.93 -22.19 23.68
C GLY A 631 29.85 -21.70 22.68
N GLY A 632 28.82 -22.50 22.38
CA GLY A 632 27.75 -22.18 21.41
C GLY A 632 26.60 -21.43 22.09
N TYR A 633 26.04 -20.44 21.37
CA TYR A 633 24.83 -19.74 21.77
C TYR A 633 23.61 -20.66 21.64
N GLN A 634 22.83 -20.81 22.71
CA GLN A 634 21.56 -21.55 22.67
C GLN A 634 20.38 -20.59 22.58
N LEU A 635 19.51 -20.80 21.58
CA LEU A 635 18.28 -20.05 21.42
C LEU A 635 17.36 -20.23 22.64
N GLN A 636 16.96 -19.13 23.26
CA GLN A 636 16.04 -19.14 24.40
C GLN A 636 14.62 -18.75 23.97
N ALA A 637 13.62 -19.17 24.73
CA ALA A 637 12.22 -18.74 24.47
C ALA A 637 12.05 -17.20 24.51
N GLY A 638 12.91 -16.51 25.28
CA GLY A 638 12.98 -15.04 25.29
C GLY A 638 13.37 -14.42 23.94
N ASP A 639 14.17 -15.12 23.15
CA ASP A 639 14.65 -14.60 21.86
C ASP A 639 13.52 -14.52 20.82
N ILE A 640 12.58 -15.50 20.84
CA ILE A 640 11.37 -15.48 20.01
C ILE A 640 10.48 -14.30 20.39
N ARG A 641 10.34 -14.02 21.69
CA ARG A 641 9.58 -12.85 22.17
C ARG A 641 10.23 -11.54 21.70
N ILE A 642 11.54 -11.40 21.83
CA ILE A 642 12.28 -10.21 21.37
C ILE A 642 12.10 -10.02 19.86
N ALA A 643 12.13 -11.09 19.07
CA ALA A 643 11.88 -11.05 17.63
C ALA A 643 10.44 -10.61 17.30
N LEU A 644 9.44 -11.12 18.04
CA LEU A 644 8.04 -10.68 17.88
C LEU A 644 7.85 -9.21 18.27
N PHE A 645 8.49 -8.74 19.34
CA PHE A 645 8.45 -7.34 19.73
C PHE A 645 9.15 -6.45 18.71
N PHE A 646 10.29 -6.89 18.17
CA PHE A 646 10.96 -6.19 17.08
C PHE A 646 10.02 -6.03 15.87
N LEU A 647 9.39 -7.11 15.44
CA LEU A 647 8.41 -7.05 14.34
C LEU A 647 7.23 -6.13 14.66
N PHE A 648 6.72 -6.18 15.86
CA PHE A 648 5.66 -5.28 16.31
C PHE A 648 6.10 -3.82 16.22
N PHE A 649 7.29 -3.47 16.73
CA PHE A 649 7.81 -2.11 16.65
C PHE A 649 8.12 -1.68 15.22
N VAL A 650 8.60 -2.58 14.36
CA VAL A 650 8.77 -2.30 12.92
C VAL A 650 7.44 -1.89 12.29
N GLN A 651 6.37 -2.60 12.58
CA GLN A 651 5.04 -2.28 12.03
C GLN A 651 4.47 -0.98 12.62
N VAL A 652 4.62 -0.78 13.92
CA VAL A 652 4.15 0.43 14.60
C VAL A 652 4.88 1.68 14.12
N ALA A 653 6.16 1.60 13.77
CA ALA A 653 6.92 2.71 13.18
C ALA A 653 6.25 3.26 11.92
N PHE A 654 5.60 2.39 11.15
CA PHE A 654 4.88 2.77 9.93
C PHE A 654 3.42 3.15 10.20
N PHE A 655 2.69 2.33 10.94
CA PHE A 655 1.24 2.46 11.10
C PHE A 655 0.79 3.30 12.30
N GLY A 656 1.70 3.65 13.22
CA GLY A 656 1.35 4.24 14.51
C GLY A 656 0.59 5.55 14.45
N THR A 657 0.86 6.42 13.46
CA THR A 657 0.19 7.73 13.32
C THR A 657 -1.01 7.72 12.40
N GLY A 658 -1.15 6.70 11.56
CA GLY A 658 -2.21 6.63 10.55
C GLY A 658 -2.05 7.56 9.36
N ASN A 659 -1.12 8.49 9.39
CA ASN A 659 -0.88 9.41 8.27
C ASN A 659 -0.14 8.74 7.11
N VAL A 660 0.33 7.52 7.31
CA VAL A 660 0.98 6.66 6.31
C VAL A 660 0.23 5.33 6.15
N ALA A 661 -0.93 5.18 6.80
CA ALA A 661 -1.67 3.92 6.87
C ALA A 661 -2.26 3.46 5.53
N SER A 662 -2.26 4.32 4.54
CA SER A 662 -2.71 4.01 3.18
C SER A 662 -1.70 4.60 2.20
N ILE A 663 -1.13 3.74 1.37
CA ILE A 663 -0.28 4.18 0.24
C ILE A 663 -1.05 5.13 -0.69
N SER A 664 -2.37 5.06 -0.64
CA SER A 664 -3.29 5.90 -1.41
C SER A 664 -3.55 7.28 -0.80
N SER A 665 -3.09 7.56 0.41
CA SER A 665 -3.39 8.82 1.10
C SER A 665 -2.16 9.39 1.78
N PHE A 666 -1.10 9.61 1.02
CA PHE A 666 -0.02 10.47 1.49
C PHE A 666 -0.53 11.90 1.59
N TYR A 667 -0.51 12.45 2.81
CA TYR A 667 -0.80 13.88 3.00
C TYR A 667 0.37 14.71 2.51
N LEU A 668 0.18 15.39 1.41
CA LEU A 668 1.20 16.25 0.80
C LEU A 668 1.29 17.63 1.47
N GLU A 669 0.25 18.06 2.19
CA GLU A 669 0.22 19.39 2.84
C GLU A 669 1.51 19.78 3.59
N PRO A 670 2.11 18.94 4.44
CA PRO A 670 3.34 19.35 5.13
C PRO A 670 4.54 19.44 4.17
N VAL A 671 4.51 18.73 3.05
CA VAL A 671 5.57 18.77 2.04
C VAL A 671 5.56 20.09 1.26
N TYR A 672 4.38 20.71 1.08
CA TYR A 672 4.26 22.04 0.43
C TYR A 672 5.00 23.15 1.17
N ARG A 673 5.37 22.96 2.43
CA ARG A 673 6.25 23.91 3.16
C ARG A 673 7.68 23.96 2.62
N LEU A 674 8.09 22.96 1.84
CA LEU A 674 9.42 22.86 1.22
C LEU A 674 9.34 22.85 -0.31
N VAL A 675 8.29 22.24 -0.87
CA VAL A 675 8.10 22.03 -2.31
C VAL A 675 6.69 22.50 -2.69
N PRO A 676 6.50 23.79 -3.02
CA PRO A 676 5.16 24.33 -3.32
C PRO A 676 4.62 23.87 -4.68
N ILE A 677 5.49 23.63 -5.66
CA ILE A 677 5.12 23.13 -6.98
C ILE A 677 5.18 21.60 -6.96
N PHE A 678 4.21 20.94 -7.59
CA PHE A 678 4.13 19.47 -7.59
C PHE A 678 5.35 18.84 -8.26
N ASN A 679 6.17 18.17 -7.47
CA ASN A 679 7.29 17.38 -7.93
C ASN A 679 7.23 16.00 -7.23
N PRO A 680 6.69 14.97 -7.89
CA PRO A 680 6.39 13.69 -7.25
C PRO A 680 7.62 13.00 -6.67
N PHE A 681 8.79 13.12 -7.32
CA PHE A 681 10.02 12.46 -6.86
C PHE A 681 10.58 13.13 -5.61
N LEU A 682 10.64 14.46 -5.58
CA LEU A 682 11.16 15.22 -4.44
C LEU A 682 10.22 15.12 -3.24
N MET A 683 8.91 15.19 -3.47
CA MET A 683 7.90 15.01 -2.43
C MET A 683 7.96 13.59 -1.85
N ALA A 684 8.05 12.57 -2.70
CA ALA A 684 8.22 11.19 -2.26
C ALA A 684 9.50 10.98 -1.44
N ALA A 685 10.62 11.59 -1.86
CA ALA A 685 11.89 11.51 -1.12
C ALA A 685 11.77 12.09 0.29
N LEU A 686 11.09 13.23 0.48
CA LEU A 686 10.86 13.84 1.79
C LEU A 686 9.95 12.97 2.67
N LEU A 687 8.91 12.38 2.12
CA LEU A 687 8.03 11.46 2.84
C LEU A 687 8.76 10.18 3.24
N ILE A 688 9.56 9.60 2.35
CA ILE A 688 10.40 8.42 2.63
C ILE A 688 11.41 8.77 3.75
N PHE A 689 12.04 9.94 3.70
CA PHE A 689 12.96 10.38 4.76
C PHE A 689 12.27 10.46 6.12
N LYS A 690 11.05 10.99 6.19
CA LYS A 690 10.23 11.03 7.41
C LYS A 690 9.91 9.60 7.91
N ILE A 691 9.56 8.68 7.00
CA ILE A 691 9.25 7.29 7.33
C ILE A 691 10.47 6.56 7.89
N ILE A 692 11.68 6.82 7.36
CA ILE A 692 12.92 6.15 7.78
C ILE A 692 13.33 6.54 9.22
N ALA A 693 13.01 7.73 9.67
CA ALA A 693 13.50 8.24 10.96
C ALA A 693 13.14 7.35 12.18
N PRO A 694 11.92 6.88 12.41
CA PRO A 694 11.61 5.94 13.50
C PRO A 694 12.37 4.62 13.39
N TYR A 695 12.61 4.14 12.17
CA TYR A 695 13.39 2.93 11.92
C TYR A 695 14.87 3.11 12.26
N ALA A 696 15.43 4.29 12.04
CA ALA A 696 16.81 4.58 12.45
C ALA A 696 16.96 4.49 13.97
N ILE A 697 16.00 4.97 14.75
CA ILE A 697 16.00 4.82 16.22
C ILE A 697 15.81 3.36 16.63
N LEU A 698 14.90 2.64 16.00
CA LEU A 698 14.72 1.20 16.24
C LEU A 698 16.00 0.42 15.94
N ALA A 699 16.68 0.72 14.83
CA ALA A 699 17.95 0.08 14.43
C ALA A 699 19.02 0.24 15.49
N VAL A 700 19.21 1.46 15.98
CA VAL A 700 20.20 1.78 17.00
C VAL A 700 19.86 1.13 18.34
N CYS A 701 18.59 1.15 18.77
CA CYS A 701 18.14 0.49 20.00
C CYS A 701 18.32 -1.03 19.90
N PHE A 702 18.02 -1.62 18.74
CA PHE A 702 18.19 -3.06 18.52
C PHE A 702 19.66 -3.48 18.50
N ALA A 703 20.54 -2.72 17.85
CA ALA A 703 21.98 -2.95 17.89
C ALA A 703 22.53 -2.86 19.31
N LEU A 704 22.10 -1.86 20.08
CA LEU A 704 22.48 -1.73 21.49
C LEU A 704 22.01 -2.92 22.34
N MET A 705 20.80 -3.40 22.09
CA MET A 705 20.25 -4.56 22.77
C MET A 705 21.03 -5.82 22.43
N ASN A 706 21.37 -6.06 21.17
CA ASN A 706 22.18 -7.22 20.76
C ASN A 706 23.52 -7.29 21.52
N VAL A 707 24.19 -6.15 21.66
CA VAL A 707 25.45 -6.09 22.41
C VAL A 707 25.26 -6.34 23.90
N ARG A 708 24.28 -5.69 24.53
CA ARG A 708 24.03 -5.87 25.98
C ARG A 708 23.56 -7.28 26.34
N LEU A 709 22.85 -7.95 25.43
CA LEU A 709 22.38 -9.31 25.62
C LEU A 709 23.39 -10.38 25.15
N HIS A 710 24.55 -9.96 24.62
CA HIS A 710 25.57 -10.86 24.04
C HIS A 710 24.99 -11.83 22.99
N LEU A 711 24.09 -11.34 22.13
CA LEU A 711 23.50 -12.15 21.09
C LEU A 711 24.44 -12.29 19.89
N PRO A 712 24.50 -13.48 19.25
CA PRO A 712 25.22 -13.61 18.00
C PRO A 712 24.67 -12.67 16.93
N PRO A 713 25.52 -12.11 16.06
CA PRO A 713 25.07 -11.30 14.95
C PRO A 713 24.00 -12.03 14.13
N PHE A 714 22.96 -11.36 13.73
CA PHE A 714 21.85 -11.88 12.90
C PHE A 714 21.02 -13.04 13.48
N SER A 715 21.26 -13.51 14.70
CA SER A 715 20.46 -14.62 15.27
C SER A 715 18.98 -14.27 15.43
N LEU A 716 18.67 -13.11 15.97
CA LEU A 716 17.28 -12.63 16.10
C LEU A 716 16.68 -12.24 14.74
N PHE A 717 17.51 -11.82 13.81
CA PHE A 717 17.06 -11.53 12.45
C PHE A 717 16.49 -12.77 11.76
N LEU A 718 17.14 -13.92 11.85
CA LEU A 718 16.62 -15.17 11.27
C LEU A 718 15.28 -15.59 11.87
N VAL A 719 15.09 -15.40 13.19
CA VAL A 719 13.81 -15.66 13.84
C VAL A 719 12.73 -14.70 13.36
N ALA A 720 13.03 -13.41 13.31
CA ALA A 720 12.12 -12.39 12.79
C ALA A 720 11.74 -12.67 11.34
N LEU A 721 12.72 -13.08 10.54
CA LEU A 721 12.54 -13.48 9.16
C LEU A 721 11.51 -14.59 8.99
N THR A 722 11.70 -15.72 9.69
CA THR A 722 10.79 -16.86 9.62
C THR A 722 9.36 -16.48 10.02
N LEU A 723 9.22 -15.54 10.94
CA LEU A 723 7.92 -15.05 11.40
C LEU A 723 7.26 -14.12 10.36
N THR A 724 8.03 -13.30 9.65
CA THR A 724 7.48 -12.43 8.60
C THR A 724 6.92 -13.20 7.42
N ASP A 725 7.49 -14.35 7.09
CA ASP A 725 7.04 -15.18 5.98
C ASP A 725 5.59 -15.68 6.16
N VAL A 726 5.19 -15.96 7.42
CA VAL A 726 3.79 -16.31 7.72
C VAL A 726 2.85 -15.16 7.40
N MET A 727 3.25 -13.91 7.69
CA MET A 727 2.48 -12.72 7.31
C MET A 727 2.42 -12.56 5.79
N THR A 728 3.54 -12.76 5.10
CA THR A 728 3.63 -12.64 3.64
C THR A 728 2.72 -13.63 2.93
N VAL A 729 2.71 -14.90 3.36
CA VAL A 729 1.77 -15.91 2.82
C VAL A 729 0.32 -15.49 3.07
N THR A 730 0.02 -14.95 4.25
CA THR A 730 -1.33 -14.46 4.56
C THR A 730 -1.74 -13.32 3.63
N PHE A 731 -0.86 -12.34 3.39
CA PHE A 731 -1.12 -11.25 2.44
C PHE A 731 -1.23 -11.73 1.01
N PHE A 732 -0.44 -12.72 0.59
CA PHE A 732 -0.55 -13.31 -0.73
C PHE A 732 -1.97 -13.85 -1.02
N PHE A 733 -2.60 -14.49 -0.04
CA PHE A 733 -3.99 -14.96 -0.17
C PHE A 733 -5.03 -13.83 -0.12
N LYS A 734 -4.67 -12.67 0.43
CA LYS A 734 -5.53 -11.47 0.48
C LYS A 734 -5.42 -10.59 -0.75
N VAL A 735 -4.49 -10.85 -1.67
CA VAL A 735 -4.41 -10.12 -2.94
C VAL A 735 -5.69 -10.35 -3.74
N THR A 736 -6.35 -9.25 -4.11
CA THR A 736 -7.55 -9.23 -4.93
C THR A 736 -7.22 -8.78 -6.35
N ASP A 737 -7.94 -9.33 -7.31
CA ASP A 737 -7.89 -8.99 -8.74
C ASP A 737 -9.17 -8.28 -9.21
N THR A 738 -10.06 -7.99 -8.28
CA THR A 738 -11.36 -7.35 -8.51
C THR A 738 -11.54 -6.18 -7.58
N GLY A 739 -12.12 -5.11 -8.07
CA GLY A 739 -12.32 -3.88 -7.34
C GLY A 739 -11.75 -2.68 -8.09
N SER A 740 -11.58 -1.55 -7.41
CA SER A 740 -10.87 -0.40 -7.97
C SER A 740 -9.37 -0.70 -8.07
N TRP A 741 -8.68 -0.01 -9.00
CA TRP A 741 -7.23 -0.12 -9.13
C TRP A 741 -6.49 0.20 -7.82
N LEU A 742 -7.06 1.09 -7.01
CA LEU A 742 -6.52 1.45 -5.71
C LEU A 742 -6.62 0.28 -4.71
N GLU A 743 -7.75 -0.42 -4.67
CA GLU A 743 -7.96 -1.57 -3.80
C GLU A 743 -7.05 -2.73 -4.19
N ILE A 744 -6.98 -3.02 -5.49
CA ILE A 744 -6.05 -4.00 -6.05
C ILE A 744 -4.61 -3.60 -5.71
N GLY A 745 -4.25 -2.33 -5.97
CA GLY A 745 -2.93 -1.78 -5.67
C GLY A 745 -2.59 -1.84 -4.18
N GLN A 746 -3.54 -1.58 -3.29
CA GLN A 746 -3.34 -1.66 -1.84
C GLN A 746 -3.06 -3.10 -1.39
N THR A 747 -3.81 -4.08 -1.88
CA THR A 747 -3.60 -5.49 -1.51
C THR A 747 -2.27 -6.03 -2.04
N ILE A 748 -1.89 -5.64 -3.27
CA ILE A 748 -0.56 -5.94 -3.84
C ILE A 748 0.53 -5.26 -3.01
N SER A 749 0.34 -4.00 -2.64
CA SER A 749 1.29 -3.24 -1.83
C SER A 749 1.52 -3.88 -0.46
N PHE A 750 0.48 -4.36 0.22
CA PHE A 750 0.64 -5.07 1.49
C PHE A 750 1.44 -6.36 1.33
N PHE A 751 1.21 -7.12 0.26
CA PHE A 751 2.02 -8.28 -0.07
C PHE A 751 3.48 -7.89 -0.38
N CYS A 752 3.72 -6.86 -1.18
CA CYS A 752 5.05 -6.36 -1.49
C CYS A 752 5.78 -5.86 -0.24
N ILE A 753 5.11 -5.06 0.61
CA ILE A 753 5.69 -4.56 1.87
C ILE A 753 6.08 -5.72 2.77
N SER A 754 5.21 -6.72 2.96
CA SER A 754 5.51 -7.88 3.80
C SER A 754 6.66 -8.73 3.23
N SER A 755 6.74 -8.89 1.92
CA SER A 755 7.84 -9.59 1.25
C SER A 755 9.16 -8.85 1.37
N MET A 756 9.14 -7.52 1.25
CA MET A 756 10.31 -6.66 1.38
C MET A 756 10.72 -6.42 2.84
N LEU A 757 9.85 -6.74 3.80
CA LEU A 757 10.11 -6.56 5.22
C LEU A 757 11.34 -7.34 5.69
N LEU A 758 11.65 -8.46 5.03
CA LEU A 758 12.88 -9.22 5.18
C LEU A 758 14.11 -8.34 4.91
N VAL A 759 14.20 -7.80 3.69
CA VAL A 759 15.35 -6.96 3.27
C VAL A 759 15.41 -5.70 4.12
N TRP A 760 14.26 -5.13 4.43
CA TRP A 760 14.13 -3.97 5.28
C TRP A 760 14.63 -4.21 6.70
N SER A 761 14.25 -5.35 7.32
CA SER A 761 14.72 -5.73 8.67
C SER A 761 16.22 -6.00 8.69
N ALA A 762 16.78 -6.63 7.65
CA ALA A 762 18.22 -6.80 7.49
C ALA A 762 18.93 -5.45 7.39
N GLY A 763 18.38 -4.54 6.59
CA GLY A 763 18.87 -3.18 6.46
C GLY A 763 18.86 -2.42 7.79
N ILE A 764 17.76 -2.52 8.55
CA ILE A 764 17.65 -1.94 9.91
C ILE A 764 18.77 -2.48 10.80
N CYS A 765 18.98 -3.79 10.86
CA CYS A 765 20.02 -4.40 11.68
C CYS A 765 21.41 -3.91 11.26
N ALA A 766 21.73 -3.92 9.96
CA ALA A 766 23.02 -3.48 9.43
C ALA A 766 23.28 -1.99 9.70
N VAL A 767 22.29 -1.13 9.47
CA VAL A 767 22.37 0.31 9.77
C VAL A 767 22.60 0.55 11.26
N GLY A 768 21.90 -0.17 12.13
CA GLY A 768 22.08 -0.09 13.57
C GLY A 768 23.51 -0.44 14.01
N GLU A 769 24.09 -1.51 13.46
CA GLU A 769 25.48 -1.90 13.74
C GLU A 769 26.48 -0.84 13.27
N VAL A 770 26.30 -0.28 12.06
CA VAL A 770 27.14 0.79 11.53
C VAL A 770 27.05 2.04 12.39
N LEU A 771 25.85 2.49 12.75
CA LEU A 771 25.62 3.67 13.56
C LEU A 771 26.19 3.56 14.97
N MET A 772 26.23 2.35 15.52
CA MET A 772 26.75 2.07 16.87
C MET A 772 28.17 1.52 16.89
N ALA A 773 28.83 1.36 15.74
CA ALA A 773 30.15 0.71 15.64
C ALA A 773 31.21 1.29 16.59
N ASP A 774 31.17 2.59 16.85
CA ASP A 774 32.13 3.27 17.75
C ASP A 774 31.92 2.94 19.23
N VAL A 775 30.63 2.74 19.59
CA VAL A 775 30.23 2.37 20.95
C VAL A 775 30.52 0.88 21.19
N LEU A 776 30.35 0.06 20.15
CA LEU A 776 30.53 -1.40 20.19
C LEU A 776 32.01 -1.82 20.28
N LYS A 777 32.92 -1.05 19.72
CA LYS A 777 34.38 -1.30 19.70
C LYS A 777 35.11 -0.77 20.92
N SER A 778 34.45 -0.07 21.85
CA SER A 778 35.09 0.48 23.05
C SER A 778 35.43 -0.65 24.05
N PRO A 779 36.69 -0.74 24.52
CA PRO A 779 37.18 -1.86 25.37
C PRO A 779 36.48 -2.04 26.74
N GLY A 780 35.53 -1.18 27.10
CA GLY A 780 34.81 -1.18 28.37
C GLY A 780 33.50 -1.96 28.42
N ALA A 781 33.00 -2.46 27.31
CA ALA A 781 31.70 -3.17 27.26
C ALA A 781 31.80 -4.64 27.70
N GLY A 782 33.01 -5.18 27.90
CA GLY A 782 33.24 -6.61 28.17
C GLY A 782 34.00 -6.95 29.46
N SER A 783 34.39 -5.99 30.28
CA SER A 783 35.13 -6.29 31.51
C SER A 783 34.58 -5.58 32.75
N SER A 784 33.48 -6.08 33.28
CA SER A 784 33.32 -6.11 34.74
C SER A 784 33.88 -7.46 35.23
N LYS A 785 35.21 -7.57 35.21
CA LYS A 785 35.87 -8.51 36.12
C LYS A 785 36.03 -7.81 37.47
N GLU A 786 35.38 -8.41 38.46
CA GLU A 786 35.76 -8.42 39.88
C GLU A 786 36.00 -7.04 40.58
N ALA A 787 35.00 -6.63 41.35
CA ALA A 787 35.18 -6.22 42.76
C ALA A 787 33.84 -6.43 43.48
#